data_007eecf9ae26f18f76faeeb083433000
#
_entry.id   007eecf9ae26f18f76faeeb083433000
#
_cell.length_a   1.000
_cell.length_b   1.000
_cell.length_c   1.000
_cell.angle_alpha   90.00
_cell.angle_beta   90.00
_cell.angle_gamma   90.00
#
_symmetry.space_group_name_H-M   'P 1'
#
loop_
_entity.id
_entity.type
_entity.pdbx_description
1 polymer ?
#
loop_
_entity_poly.entity_id
_entity_poly.type
_entity_poly.pdbx_seq_one_letter_code
_entity_poly.pdbx_strand_id
1 'polypeptide(L)'
;MSRSVKGKIAGNNNGKTVWELAVNSVKSSRLRNFFIIVTITLSVSLLMVMSLFYASMNTERSRQVAEMQHVVYYGLDREQIQEFAQDKRTEFVLGMKRGQSMEVDGKMVQPVCYDSKPAKDEGVHIKTVTPVKGHEPQKADEVMLSDAHCRALDIEDKPGEKVSFTFLDGTTEEFVISGIYHVDGNPKLFSIILSQTYGESGSQLKDMTYDGIVRIHGADKMNQSGFLDTIRAMGSDYKVERKNINENNYFLNTLPGGDMERQQNIMVICVAIGILFVSVLVIYSVFYLAVVGRIQQFGQLRTIGMTKKQIRRMVRYEGLVLCSVGIPAGLLIGSTVSYFIKPAGWSWKNTLLIGACVVVADIITVLLSIRKPALIASSISPVEASKFSGVEEKRKKKQSQTVKPRTAGKKLYRKITPVSMASMNRSRNKKKTVLTMVSLGIGGVLYMLAAFFTIATDLEEYARQGSYKYGEFVINLSYNLAETADHGYTDIQMNNPINEDLMQKVQAIDGVEKIRIGQKASTKWEAKGDNDEDSMASFTREETDKLSTMLEEGSIDYDTMLKGDSVLIQYNEVQQEVFGWGYQVGDKVKLSWYDGQTEKEKEFTVAGILNTNDYVNYSNNFSAFILPEEILAEMTNGMNLNHEMIVKVDQTKESEVEKQLDAVLEDYPALTMGTLREIAAEGESSFAILNSVMIGLSIFIVAFSILNMLNTIITNILTRKREFAMLQSVGMTTKQLFHMIQAEGLMLTAGNLVITLILGTAAGYAMVRIMQYFGADYMHFHFPWLMFFGYAVFTAIVPVIVSSVMLRGFRKEALVDRLR
;
A
#
# COMPACT_ATOMS: atom_id res chain seq x y z
N MET A 1 29.28 74.27 -16.03
CA MET A 1 28.01 73.55 -16.26
C MET A 1 28.18 72.52 -17.35
N SER A 2 28.48 71.28 -17.05
CA SER A 2 28.55 70.18 -18.01
C SER A 2 27.51 69.13 -17.62
N ARG A 3 26.35 69.12 -18.33
CA ARG A 3 25.36 68.08 -18.19
C ARG A 3 25.81 66.83 -18.99
N SER A 4 26.24 65.79 -18.29
CA SER A 4 26.48 64.48 -18.84
C SER A 4 25.17 63.88 -19.30
N VAL A 5 24.99 63.79 -20.65
CA VAL A 5 23.91 63.01 -21.27
C VAL A 5 24.26 61.54 -21.16
N LYS A 6 23.72 60.88 -20.12
CA LYS A 6 23.64 59.41 -20.06
C LYS A 6 22.66 58.92 -21.10
N GLY A 7 23.16 58.70 -22.33
CA GLY A 7 22.38 57.97 -23.33
C GLY A 7 21.99 56.57 -22.78
N LYS A 8 20.72 56.36 -22.57
CA LYS A 8 20.16 55.01 -22.36
C LYS A 8 20.43 54.24 -23.66
N ILE A 9 21.49 53.43 -23.69
CA ILE A 9 21.66 52.38 -24.72
C ILE A 9 20.42 51.49 -24.60
N ALA A 10 19.50 51.59 -25.54
CA ALA A 10 18.33 50.74 -25.63
C ALA A 10 18.83 49.29 -25.67
N GLY A 11 18.59 48.53 -24.60
CA GLY A 11 19.01 47.13 -24.53
C GLY A 11 18.37 46.38 -25.69
N ASN A 12 19.18 45.84 -26.58
CA ASN A 12 18.75 45.00 -27.70
C ASN A 12 18.10 43.72 -27.14
N ASN A 13 16.79 43.78 -26.90
CA ASN A 13 16.02 42.75 -26.22
C ASN A 13 15.21 41.93 -27.25
N ASN A 14 15.88 41.50 -28.35
CA ASN A 14 15.26 40.65 -29.36
C ASN A 14 14.99 39.23 -28.85
N GLY A 15 13.96 39.11 -28.03
CA GLY A 15 13.51 37.81 -27.50
C GLY A 15 13.15 36.81 -28.61
N LYS A 16 12.60 37.31 -29.72
CA LYS A 16 12.22 36.51 -30.90
C LYS A 16 13.46 35.89 -31.57
N THR A 17 14.51 36.66 -31.80
CA THR A 17 15.77 36.14 -32.38
C THR A 17 16.43 35.09 -31.47
N VAL A 18 16.41 35.28 -30.15
CA VAL A 18 16.94 34.30 -29.20
C VAL A 18 16.12 33.02 -29.19
N TRP A 19 14.81 33.11 -29.39
CA TRP A 19 13.90 31.95 -29.54
C TRP A 19 14.20 31.20 -30.83
N GLU A 20 14.32 31.89 -32.00
CA GLU A 20 14.65 31.30 -33.27
C GLU A 20 16.02 30.58 -33.25
N LEU A 21 17.02 31.20 -32.61
CA LEU A 21 18.31 30.56 -32.37
C LEU A 21 18.21 29.30 -31.53
N ALA A 22 17.38 29.32 -30.50
CA ALA A 22 17.15 28.14 -29.65
C ALA A 22 16.48 26.99 -30.43
N VAL A 23 15.43 27.30 -31.23
CA VAL A 23 14.75 26.31 -32.06
C VAL A 23 15.69 25.72 -33.12
N ASN A 24 16.48 26.56 -33.82
CA ASN A 24 17.45 26.10 -34.83
C ASN A 24 18.57 25.25 -34.17
N SER A 25 19.00 25.61 -32.99
CA SER A 25 19.93 24.82 -32.18
C SER A 25 19.38 23.44 -31.84
N VAL A 26 18.09 23.37 -31.46
CA VAL A 26 17.42 22.10 -31.23
C VAL A 26 17.37 21.27 -32.51
N LYS A 27 16.98 21.84 -33.63
CA LYS A 27 16.92 21.12 -34.95
C LYS A 27 18.26 20.57 -35.40
N SER A 28 19.37 21.24 -35.10
CA SER A 28 20.71 20.83 -35.55
C SER A 28 21.30 19.66 -34.78
N SER A 29 20.82 19.35 -33.56
CA SER A 29 21.41 18.37 -32.68
C SER A 29 20.47 17.20 -32.39
N ARG A 30 20.00 16.53 -33.44
CA ARG A 30 18.91 15.51 -33.34
C ARG A 30 19.15 14.42 -32.32
N LEU A 31 20.30 13.75 -32.34
CA LEU A 31 20.58 12.61 -31.45
C LEU A 31 20.57 13.00 -29.95
N ARG A 32 21.22 14.11 -29.60
CA ARG A 32 21.26 14.64 -28.24
C ARG A 32 19.87 15.01 -27.75
N ASN A 33 19.11 15.72 -28.60
CA ASN A 33 17.78 16.20 -28.24
C ASN A 33 16.80 15.06 -28.08
N PHE A 34 16.94 13.99 -28.87
CA PHE A 34 16.20 12.73 -28.66
C PHE A 34 16.39 12.20 -27.25
N PHE A 35 17.62 12.07 -26.74
CA PHE A 35 17.84 11.60 -25.37
C PHE A 35 17.27 12.53 -24.29
N ILE A 36 17.32 13.85 -24.50
CA ILE A 36 16.71 14.80 -23.56
C ILE A 36 15.19 14.65 -23.57
N ILE A 37 14.56 14.58 -24.73
CA ILE A 37 13.12 14.36 -24.88
C ILE A 37 12.71 13.06 -24.20
N VAL A 38 13.40 11.95 -24.49
CA VAL A 38 13.11 10.66 -23.86
C VAL A 38 13.26 10.73 -22.34
N THR A 39 14.26 11.42 -21.82
CA THR A 39 14.45 11.62 -20.38
C THR A 39 13.27 12.37 -19.74
N ILE A 40 12.82 13.47 -20.39
CA ILE A 40 11.65 14.23 -19.94
C ILE A 40 10.38 13.37 -20.03
N THR A 41 10.18 12.67 -21.14
CA THR A 41 9.06 11.75 -21.35
C THR A 41 8.97 10.71 -20.25
N LEU A 42 10.09 10.06 -19.92
CA LEU A 42 10.13 9.05 -18.86
C LEU A 42 9.88 9.64 -17.48
N SER A 43 10.42 10.83 -17.17
CA SER A 43 10.16 11.52 -15.91
C SER A 43 8.66 11.79 -15.72
N VAL A 44 8.03 12.38 -16.74
CA VAL A 44 6.59 12.69 -16.75
C VAL A 44 5.76 11.43 -16.67
N SER A 45 6.11 10.40 -17.47
CA SER A 45 5.39 9.11 -17.46
C SER A 45 5.41 8.45 -16.08
N LEU A 46 6.56 8.45 -15.40
CA LEU A 46 6.71 7.85 -14.07
C LEU A 46 5.85 8.56 -13.03
N LEU A 47 5.89 9.90 -13.00
CA LEU A 47 5.05 10.70 -12.12
C LEU A 47 3.56 10.47 -12.41
N MET A 48 3.20 10.41 -13.68
CA MET A 48 1.82 10.20 -14.10
C MET A 48 1.30 8.82 -13.70
N VAL A 49 2.09 7.76 -13.94
CA VAL A 49 1.72 6.38 -13.56
C VAL A 49 1.49 6.28 -12.06
N MET A 50 2.44 6.75 -11.25
CA MET A 50 2.33 6.68 -9.78
C MET A 50 1.11 7.46 -9.25
N SER A 51 0.94 8.70 -9.72
CA SER A 51 -0.14 9.55 -9.23
C SER A 51 -1.52 9.06 -9.69
N LEU A 52 -1.64 8.58 -10.94
CA LEU A 52 -2.89 8.02 -11.45
C LEU A 52 -3.22 6.68 -10.82
N PHE A 53 -2.23 5.83 -10.58
CA PHE A 53 -2.44 4.56 -9.89
C PHE A 53 -3.05 4.78 -8.51
N TYR A 54 -2.47 5.68 -7.71
CA TYR A 54 -3.02 6.04 -6.39
C TYR A 54 -4.43 6.62 -6.49
N ALA A 55 -4.66 7.53 -7.43
CA ALA A 55 -5.98 8.11 -7.65
C ALA A 55 -7.01 7.06 -8.12
N SER A 56 -6.58 6.08 -8.93
CA SER A 56 -7.44 4.99 -9.40
C SER A 56 -7.82 4.04 -8.26
N MET A 57 -6.88 3.71 -7.36
CA MET A 57 -7.19 2.93 -6.16
C MET A 57 -8.25 3.63 -5.29
N ASN A 58 -8.07 4.93 -5.03
CA ASN A 58 -9.03 5.69 -4.23
C ASN A 58 -10.40 5.80 -4.93
N THR A 59 -10.42 5.98 -6.26
CA THR A 59 -11.68 6.02 -7.02
C THR A 59 -12.41 4.68 -6.98
N GLU A 60 -11.70 3.58 -7.10
CA GLU A 60 -12.28 2.23 -7.00
C GLU A 60 -12.83 1.97 -5.61
N ARG A 61 -12.04 2.27 -4.56
CA ARG A 61 -12.51 2.17 -3.17
C ARG A 61 -13.77 3.00 -2.94
N SER A 62 -13.80 4.25 -3.42
CA SER A 62 -14.99 5.11 -3.32
C SER A 62 -16.20 4.54 -4.07
N ARG A 63 -15.99 3.85 -5.21
CA ARG A 63 -17.07 3.15 -5.91
C ARG A 63 -17.57 1.93 -5.16
N GLN A 64 -16.69 1.14 -4.56
CA GLN A 64 -17.06 -0.02 -3.75
C GLN A 64 -17.96 0.36 -2.57
N VAL A 65 -17.64 1.46 -1.90
CA VAL A 65 -18.43 1.94 -0.75
C VAL A 65 -19.65 2.77 -1.17
N ALA A 66 -19.79 3.15 -2.45
CA ALA A 66 -20.91 3.97 -2.92
C ALA A 66 -22.27 3.26 -2.78
N GLU A 67 -22.27 1.94 -2.80
CA GLU A 67 -23.48 1.10 -2.65
C GLU A 67 -23.59 0.48 -1.26
N MET A 68 -22.68 0.81 -0.32
CA MET A 68 -22.70 0.31 1.07
C MET A 68 -23.41 1.31 2.00
N GLN A 69 -23.91 0.80 3.11
CA GLN A 69 -24.38 1.62 4.21
C GLN A 69 -23.22 2.44 4.81
N HIS A 70 -23.54 3.56 5.42
CA HIS A 70 -22.59 4.37 6.17
C HIS A 70 -22.54 3.98 7.64
N VAL A 71 -23.71 3.60 8.20
CA VAL A 71 -23.86 3.23 9.61
C VAL A 71 -25.03 2.26 9.75
N VAL A 72 -24.99 1.38 10.74
CA VAL A 72 -26.11 0.56 11.18
C VAL A 72 -26.47 0.96 12.60
N TYR A 73 -27.76 1.19 12.87
CA TYR A 73 -28.30 1.39 14.19
C TYR A 73 -29.10 0.15 14.59
N TYR A 74 -28.67 -0.52 15.64
CA TYR A 74 -29.29 -1.76 16.12
C TYR A 74 -30.42 -1.49 17.11
N GLY A 75 -31.35 -2.43 17.21
CA GLY A 75 -32.37 -2.45 18.24
C GLY A 75 -33.47 -1.40 18.08
N LEU A 76 -33.76 -0.98 16.87
CA LEU A 76 -34.77 0.04 16.57
C LEU A 76 -36.18 -0.55 16.56
N ASP A 77 -37.17 0.26 16.94
CA ASP A 77 -38.57 0.01 16.63
C ASP A 77 -39.00 0.60 15.27
N ARG A 78 -40.22 0.29 14.87
CA ARG A 78 -40.73 0.76 13.57
C ARG A 78 -40.91 2.29 13.51
N GLU A 79 -41.22 2.92 14.63
CA GLU A 79 -41.40 4.37 14.71
C GLU A 79 -40.06 5.08 14.52
N GLN A 80 -39.01 4.58 15.14
CA GLN A 80 -37.65 5.06 14.97
C GLN A 80 -37.15 4.92 13.51
N ILE A 81 -37.43 3.79 12.82
CA ILE A 81 -37.12 3.66 11.38
C ILE A 81 -37.78 4.76 10.54
N GLN A 82 -39.07 5.08 10.84
CA GLN A 82 -39.78 6.14 10.15
C GLN A 82 -39.25 7.53 10.47
N GLU A 83 -38.82 7.76 11.72
CA GLU A 83 -38.18 9.02 12.15
C GLU A 83 -36.85 9.21 11.42
N PHE A 84 -36.00 8.17 11.34
CA PHE A 84 -34.77 8.20 10.55
C PHE A 84 -35.03 8.50 9.07
N ALA A 85 -36.09 7.95 8.49
CA ALA A 85 -36.47 8.21 7.09
C ALA A 85 -36.88 9.66 6.83
N GLN A 86 -37.39 10.38 7.84
CA GLN A 86 -37.79 11.78 7.74
C GLN A 86 -36.69 12.79 8.09
N ASP A 87 -35.57 12.31 8.65
CA ASP A 87 -34.44 13.17 9.01
C ASP A 87 -33.75 13.72 7.74
N LYS A 88 -33.52 15.02 7.71
CA LYS A 88 -32.84 15.69 6.60
C LYS A 88 -31.39 15.24 6.40
N ARG A 89 -30.78 14.66 7.44
CA ARG A 89 -29.41 14.11 7.40
C ARG A 89 -29.38 12.73 6.73
N THR A 90 -30.52 12.05 6.69
CA THR A 90 -30.65 10.72 6.08
C THR A 90 -30.84 10.84 4.59
N GLU A 91 -29.95 10.18 3.83
CA GLU A 91 -30.10 9.97 2.39
C GLU A 91 -31.00 8.78 2.11
N PHE A 92 -30.87 7.74 2.97
CA PHE A 92 -31.56 6.46 2.82
C PHE A 92 -31.57 5.71 4.16
N VAL A 93 -32.68 5.04 4.47
CA VAL A 93 -32.77 4.10 5.57
C VAL A 93 -33.53 2.84 5.10
N LEU A 94 -33.02 1.68 5.49
CA LEU A 94 -33.64 0.38 5.28
C LEU A 94 -33.72 -0.33 6.63
N GLY A 95 -34.93 -0.66 7.08
CA GLY A 95 -35.14 -1.53 8.23
C GLY A 95 -34.93 -2.98 7.84
N MET A 96 -34.13 -3.70 8.59
CA MET A 96 -33.91 -5.15 8.43
C MET A 96 -34.20 -5.84 9.75
N LYS A 97 -35.00 -6.93 9.74
CA LYS A 97 -35.08 -7.84 10.88
C LYS A 97 -34.29 -9.09 10.56
N ARG A 98 -33.58 -9.60 11.57
CA ARG A 98 -32.84 -10.85 11.51
C ARG A 98 -33.38 -11.78 12.61
N GLY A 99 -33.75 -12.99 12.23
CA GLY A 99 -34.06 -14.04 13.17
C GLY A 99 -32.81 -14.79 13.61
N GLN A 100 -33.00 -15.68 14.56
CA GLN A 100 -31.94 -16.57 15.02
C GLN A 100 -31.46 -17.48 13.88
N SER A 101 -30.14 -17.66 13.78
CA SER A 101 -29.55 -18.60 12.84
C SER A 101 -29.84 -20.03 13.27
N MET A 102 -30.23 -20.87 12.31
CA MET A 102 -30.59 -22.27 12.55
C MET A 102 -29.76 -23.17 11.62
N GLU A 103 -29.66 -24.43 12.00
CA GLU A 103 -29.10 -25.47 11.13
C GLU A 103 -30.19 -26.19 10.36
N VAL A 104 -29.97 -26.29 9.03
CA VAL A 104 -30.82 -27.07 8.13
C VAL A 104 -29.92 -27.98 7.30
N ASP A 105 -30.06 -29.29 7.47
CA ASP A 105 -29.26 -30.31 6.76
C ASP A 105 -27.75 -30.02 6.72
N GLY A 106 -27.18 -29.67 7.90
CA GLY A 106 -25.76 -29.38 8.06
C GLY A 106 -25.31 -28.01 7.51
N LYS A 107 -26.25 -27.12 7.20
CA LYS A 107 -25.97 -25.76 6.73
C LYS A 107 -26.62 -24.71 7.63
N MET A 108 -25.88 -23.65 7.86
CA MET A 108 -26.39 -22.51 8.63
C MET A 108 -27.34 -21.66 7.79
N VAL A 109 -28.54 -21.40 8.30
CA VAL A 109 -29.59 -20.62 7.65
C VAL A 109 -30.11 -19.55 8.61
N GLN A 110 -30.28 -18.33 8.10
CA GLN A 110 -30.79 -17.20 8.89
C GLN A 110 -32.04 -16.61 8.21
N PRO A 111 -33.18 -16.50 8.91
CA PRO A 111 -34.32 -15.77 8.38
C PRO A 111 -34.08 -14.25 8.47
N VAL A 112 -34.35 -13.58 7.35
CA VAL A 112 -34.19 -12.13 7.22
C VAL A 112 -35.42 -11.54 6.52
N CYS A 113 -35.90 -10.40 6.98
CA CYS A 113 -36.83 -9.61 6.18
C CYS A 113 -36.40 -8.14 6.14
N TYR A 114 -36.77 -7.47 5.05
CA TYR A 114 -36.53 -6.04 4.87
C TYR A 114 -37.87 -5.29 5.00
N ASP A 115 -37.89 -4.20 5.78
CA ASP A 115 -39.02 -3.30 5.86
C ASP A 115 -39.04 -2.42 4.64
N SER A 116 -39.98 -2.61 3.75
CA SER A 116 -40.26 -1.86 2.53
C SER A 116 -39.06 -1.31 1.76
N LYS A 117 -39.07 -1.46 0.45
CA LYS A 117 -38.11 -0.71 -0.40
C LYS A 117 -38.32 0.77 -0.20
N PRO A 118 -37.28 1.55 0.02
CA PRO A 118 -37.38 2.98 -0.15
C PRO A 118 -37.91 3.22 -1.56
N ALA A 119 -38.84 4.18 -1.67
CA ALA A 119 -39.34 4.63 -2.96
C ALA A 119 -38.12 4.81 -3.90
N LYS A 120 -38.28 4.34 -5.13
CA LYS A 120 -37.25 4.47 -6.19
C LYS A 120 -36.97 5.94 -6.46
N ASP A 121 -36.24 6.58 -5.57
CA ASP A 121 -35.63 7.89 -5.87
C ASP A 121 -34.28 7.64 -6.54
N GLU A 122 -34.17 8.21 -7.69
CA GLU A 122 -33.09 8.05 -8.63
C GLU A 122 -31.73 8.31 -7.96
N GLY A 123 -30.93 7.25 -7.74
CA GLY A 123 -29.51 7.38 -7.58
C GLY A 123 -28.83 6.79 -6.35
N VAL A 124 -29.52 6.27 -5.33
CA VAL A 124 -28.91 5.64 -4.17
C VAL A 124 -29.33 4.19 -4.06
N HIS A 125 -28.41 3.30 -4.32
CA HIS A 125 -28.65 1.87 -4.21
C HIS A 125 -27.72 1.29 -3.13
N ILE A 126 -28.25 0.98 -1.95
CA ILE A 126 -27.67 -0.10 -1.16
C ILE A 126 -27.92 -1.36 -2.00
N LYS A 127 -26.89 -2.16 -2.21
CA LYS A 127 -27.00 -3.43 -2.94
C LYS A 127 -27.92 -4.36 -2.16
N THR A 128 -29.23 -4.20 -2.35
CA THR A 128 -30.22 -5.14 -1.82
C THR A 128 -30.22 -6.36 -2.71
N VAL A 129 -30.50 -7.49 -2.08
CA VAL A 129 -30.63 -8.76 -2.79
C VAL A 129 -31.80 -8.68 -3.77
N THR A 130 -31.55 -8.81 -5.06
CA THR A 130 -32.57 -8.80 -6.10
C THR A 130 -32.74 -10.18 -6.72
N PRO A 131 -33.97 -10.65 -6.99
CA PRO A 131 -34.18 -11.96 -7.59
C PRO A 131 -33.63 -11.98 -9.03
N VAL A 132 -32.89 -13.05 -9.36
CA VAL A 132 -32.46 -13.37 -10.73
C VAL A 132 -33.59 -14.15 -11.44
N LYS A 133 -34.37 -14.96 -10.68
CA LYS A 133 -35.55 -15.70 -11.15
C LYS A 133 -36.71 -15.41 -10.21
N GLY A 134 -37.94 -15.33 -10.74
CA GLY A 134 -39.14 -15.08 -9.94
C GLY A 134 -39.31 -13.64 -9.48
N HIS A 135 -39.83 -13.45 -8.27
CA HIS A 135 -40.12 -12.15 -7.67
C HIS A 135 -39.77 -12.17 -6.17
N GLU A 136 -39.70 -10.99 -5.57
CA GLU A 136 -39.54 -10.86 -4.12
C GLU A 136 -40.75 -11.38 -3.35
N PRO A 137 -40.54 -11.94 -2.13
CA PRO A 137 -41.61 -12.42 -1.29
C PRO A 137 -42.60 -11.30 -0.93
N GLN A 138 -43.91 -11.56 -1.11
CA GLN A 138 -44.97 -10.62 -0.80
C GLN A 138 -45.92 -11.17 0.25
N LYS A 139 -46.14 -12.50 0.26
CA LYS A 139 -47.00 -13.17 1.21
C LYS A 139 -46.21 -13.80 2.34
N ALA A 140 -46.87 -14.07 3.47
CA ALA A 140 -46.23 -14.66 4.63
C ALA A 140 -45.66 -16.08 4.39
N ASP A 141 -46.19 -16.79 3.42
CA ASP A 141 -45.75 -18.13 3.02
C ASP A 141 -44.73 -18.13 1.86
N GLU A 142 -44.23 -16.97 1.44
CA GLU A 142 -43.26 -16.85 0.37
C GLU A 142 -41.84 -16.60 0.90
N VAL A 143 -40.85 -17.27 0.28
CA VAL A 143 -39.42 -17.14 0.60
C VAL A 143 -38.57 -16.93 -0.67
N MET A 144 -37.50 -16.18 -0.56
CA MET A 144 -36.48 -16.06 -1.61
C MET A 144 -35.18 -16.68 -1.11
N LEU A 145 -34.58 -17.56 -1.90
CA LEU A 145 -33.39 -18.32 -1.59
C LEU A 145 -32.23 -17.91 -2.51
N SER A 146 -31.00 -18.12 -2.08
CA SER A 146 -29.84 -17.98 -2.98
C SER A 146 -29.66 -19.22 -3.85
N ASP A 147 -29.09 -19.03 -5.04
CA ASP A 147 -28.71 -20.14 -5.93
C ASP A 147 -27.64 -21.05 -5.27
N ALA A 148 -26.80 -20.52 -4.41
CA ALA A 148 -25.85 -21.27 -3.60
C ALA A 148 -26.54 -22.13 -2.54
N HIS A 149 -27.60 -21.59 -1.90
CA HIS A 149 -28.42 -22.32 -0.91
C HIS A 149 -29.15 -23.51 -1.58
N CYS A 150 -29.77 -23.27 -2.74
CA CYS A 150 -30.49 -24.34 -3.49
C CYS A 150 -29.50 -25.46 -3.86
N ARG A 151 -28.28 -25.15 -4.31
CA ARG A 151 -27.27 -26.17 -4.59
C ARG A 151 -26.79 -26.92 -3.35
N ALA A 152 -26.63 -26.22 -2.22
CA ALA A 152 -26.11 -26.81 -0.98
C ALA A 152 -27.08 -27.79 -0.32
N LEU A 153 -28.39 -27.58 -0.47
CA LEU A 153 -29.46 -28.39 0.11
C LEU A 153 -30.24 -29.23 -0.93
N ASP A 154 -29.70 -29.37 -2.15
CA ASP A 154 -30.34 -30.13 -3.28
C ASP A 154 -31.79 -29.72 -3.55
N ILE A 155 -32.10 -28.43 -3.41
CA ILE A 155 -33.40 -27.82 -3.67
C ILE A 155 -33.44 -27.38 -5.14
N GLU A 156 -34.57 -27.69 -5.86
CA GLU A 156 -34.75 -27.17 -7.23
C GLU A 156 -34.77 -25.63 -7.23
N ASP A 157 -33.93 -25.00 -8.03
CA ASP A 157 -33.81 -23.54 -8.13
C ASP A 157 -34.92 -22.91 -8.99
N LYS A 158 -36.18 -23.30 -8.68
CA LYS A 158 -37.38 -22.87 -9.42
C LYS A 158 -38.40 -22.18 -8.53
N PRO A 159 -38.85 -20.97 -8.89
CA PRO A 159 -40.00 -20.35 -8.24
C PRO A 159 -41.23 -21.24 -8.35
N GLY A 160 -41.97 -21.35 -7.24
CA GLY A 160 -43.16 -22.17 -7.09
C GLY A 160 -42.95 -23.49 -6.36
N GLU A 161 -41.74 -23.95 -6.17
CA GLU A 161 -41.39 -25.11 -5.34
C GLU A 161 -41.66 -24.83 -3.87
N LYS A 162 -41.93 -25.86 -3.09
CA LYS A 162 -42.19 -25.80 -1.67
C LYS A 162 -40.96 -26.25 -0.90
N VAL A 163 -40.62 -25.53 0.15
CA VAL A 163 -39.53 -25.82 1.06
C VAL A 163 -40.01 -25.69 2.50
N SER A 164 -39.53 -26.56 3.38
CA SER A 164 -39.87 -26.52 4.80
C SER A 164 -38.61 -26.24 5.63
N PHE A 165 -38.72 -25.33 6.59
CA PHE A 165 -37.66 -25.03 7.53
C PHE A 165 -38.12 -25.36 8.94
N THR A 166 -37.26 -26.08 9.69
CA THR A 166 -37.48 -26.32 11.12
C THR A 166 -36.64 -25.35 11.91
N PHE A 167 -37.30 -24.46 12.64
CA PHE A 167 -36.68 -23.43 13.43
C PHE A 167 -36.17 -23.93 14.76
N LEU A 168 -35.35 -23.15 15.47
CA LEU A 168 -34.77 -23.54 16.76
C LEU A 168 -35.78 -23.84 17.87
N ASP A 169 -36.95 -23.19 17.82
CA ASP A 169 -38.07 -23.45 18.74
C ASP A 169 -38.79 -24.77 18.44
N GLY A 170 -38.32 -25.54 17.45
CA GLY A 170 -38.91 -26.79 17.02
C GLY A 170 -40.12 -26.63 16.10
N THR A 171 -40.54 -25.41 15.75
CA THR A 171 -41.63 -25.19 14.78
C THR A 171 -41.14 -25.47 13.35
N THR A 172 -41.97 -26.17 12.56
CA THR A 172 -41.70 -26.39 11.15
C THR A 172 -42.70 -25.59 10.32
N GLU A 173 -42.22 -24.72 9.48
CA GLU A 173 -43.05 -23.92 8.58
C GLU A 173 -42.76 -24.24 7.11
N GLU A 174 -43.80 -24.28 6.30
CA GLU A 174 -43.75 -24.54 4.86
C GLU A 174 -43.80 -23.21 4.09
N PHE A 175 -42.86 -22.99 3.17
CA PHE A 175 -42.78 -21.80 2.33
C PHE A 175 -42.82 -22.19 0.86
N VAL A 176 -43.22 -21.25 0.02
CA VAL A 176 -43.15 -21.35 -1.44
C VAL A 176 -42.01 -20.46 -1.93
N ILE A 177 -41.10 -21.01 -2.70
CA ILE A 177 -40.01 -20.23 -3.30
C ILE A 177 -40.60 -19.22 -4.28
N SER A 178 -40.57 -17.95 -3.94
CA SER A 178 -41.03 -16.84 -4.81
C SER A 178 -39.94 -16.36 -5.75
N GLY A 179 -38.69 -16.46 -5.35
CA GLY A 179 -37.55 -16.00 -6.14
C GLY A 179 -36.23 -16.63 -5.75
N ILE A 180 -35.30 -16.58 -6.69
CA ILE A 180 -33.90 -17.01 -6.48
C ILE A 180 -33.00 -15.83 -6.73
N TYR A 181 -32.06 -15.56 -5.82
CA TYR A 181 -31.02 -14.55 -5.98
C TYR A 181 -29.62 -15.18 -6.11
N HIS A 182 -28.68 -14.44 -6.67
CA HIS A 182 -27.33 -14.91 -6.89
C HIS A 182 -26.39 -14.44 -5.75
N VAL A 183 -25.55 -15.37 -5.28
CA VAL A 183 -24.46 -15.10 -4.33
C VAL A 183 -23.17 -15.66 -4.87
N ASP A 184 -22.13 -14.82 -4.92
CA ASP A 184 -20.77 -15.24 -5.31
C ASP A 184 -20.13 -16.12 -4.23
N GLY A 185 -19.41 -17.15 -4.66
CA GLY A 185 -18.68 -18.05 -3.76
C GLY A 185 -19.55 -19.12 -3.13
N ASN A 186 -19.07 -19.65 -1.99
CA ASN A 186 -19.76 -20.67 -1.20
C ASN A 186 -19.94 -20.14 0.23
N PRO A 187 -21.05 -19.40 0.51
CA PRO A 187 -21.28 -18.83 1.84
C PRO A 187 -21.46 -19.93 2.89
N LYS A 188 -20.95 -19.70 4.08
CA LYS A 188 -21.15 -20.60 5.23
C LYS A 188 -22.51 -20.36 5.91
N LEU A 189 -23.08 -19.15 5.77
CA LEU A 189 -24.39 -18.76 6.25
C LEU A 189 -25.28 -18.39 5.06
N PHE A 190 -26.43 -19.01 4.95
CA PHE A 190 -27.43 -18.75 3.93
C PHE A 190 -28.57 -17.90 4.50
N SER A 191 -28.81 -16.73 3.97
CA SER A 191 -29.97 -15.93 4.33
C SER A 191 -31.20 -16.42 3.54
N ILE A 192 -32.30 -16.71 4.24
CA ILE A 192 -33.62 -16.87 3.65
C ILE A 192 -34.36 -15.54 3.77
N ILE A 193 -34.72 -14.97 2.62
CA ILE A 193 -35.37 -13.66 2.60
C ILE A 193 -36.87 -13.88 2.64
N LEU A 194 -37.52 -13.43 3.72
CA LEU A 194 -38.93 -13.54 3.98
C LEU A 194 -39.63 -12.22 3.66
N SER A 195 -40.97 -12.29 3.49
CA SER A 195 -41.77 -11.10 3.19
C SER A 195 -41.86 -10.17 4.42
N GLN A 196 -42.16 -8.89 4.18
CA GLN A 196 -42.49 -7.93 5.24
C GLN A 196 -43.70 -8.40 6.06
N THR A 197 -44.71 -9.03 5.40
CA THR A 197 -45.88 -9.61 6.09
C THR A 197 -45.46 -10.67 7.10
N TYR A 198 -44.47 -11.51 6.77
CA TYR A 198 -43.91 -12.47 7.72
C TYR A 198 -43.11 -11.76 8.83
N GLY A 199 -42.35 -10.73 8.50
CA GLY A 199 -41.65 -9.92 9.49
C GLY A 199 -42.53 -9.27 10.55
N GLU A 200 -43.81 -9.03 10.23
CA GLU A 200 -44.80 -8.46 11.16
C GLU A 200 -45.60 -9.53 11.94
N SER A 201 -45.82 -10.72 11.37
CA SER A 201 -46.73 -11.74 11.93
C SER A 201 -46.12 -13.11 12.12
N GLY A 202 -44.96 -13.39 11.49
CA GLY A 202 -44.34 -14.69 11.50
C GLY A 202 -43.69 -15.01 12.86
N SER A 203 -43.65 -16.30 13.21
CA SER A 203 -43.20 -16.79 14.52
C SER A 203 -41.78 -16.34 14.85
N GLN A 204 -40.90 -16.27 13.83
CA GLN A 204 -39.45 -16.04 14.03
C GLN A 204 -39.04 -14.58 13.97
N LEU A 205 -39.86 -13.66 13.43
CA LEU A 205 -39.43 -12.28 13.21
C LEU A 205 -40.35 -11.22 13.85
N LYS A 206 -41.56 -11.58 14.31
CA LYS A 206 -42.54 -10.60 14.81
C LYS A 206 -42.01 -9.82 16.00
N ASP A 207 -41.33 -10.50 16.93
CA ASP A 207 -40.81 -9.93 18.19
C ASP A 207 -39.39 -9.40 18.07
N MET A 208 -38.77 -9.51 16.87
CA MET A 208 -37.42 -9.00 16.63
C MET A 208 -37.45 -7.50 16.38
N THR A 209 -36.40 -6.81 16.88
CA THR A 209 -36.13 -5.39 16.60
C THR A 209 -35.60 -5.19 15.19
N TYR A 210 -35.61 -3.96 14.72
CA TYR A 210 -35.03 -3.60 13.43
C TYR A 210 -33.58 -3.17 13.57
N ASP A 211 -32.77 -3.56 12.58
CA ASP A 211 -31.48 -2.97 12.29
C ASP A 211 -31.71 -1.88 11.24
N GLY A 212 -31.47 -0.62 11.60
CA GLY A 212 -31.57 0.52 10.69
C GLY A 212 -30.29 0.67 9.87
N ILE A 213 -30.33 0.24 8.62
CA ILE A 213 -29.22 0.37 7.66
C ILE A 213 -29.31 1.76 7.03
N VAL A 214 -28.42 2.69 7.41
CA VAL A 214 -28.55 4.10 7.10
C VAL A 214 -27.41 4.62 6.23
N ARG A 215 -27.77 5.49 5.27
CA ARG A 215 -26.84 6.34 4.55
C ARG A 215 -27.08 7.80 4.93
N ILE A 216 -26.01 8.53 5.14
CA ILE A 216 -26.02 9.94 5.57
C ILE A 216 -25.87 10.83 4.35
N HIS A 217 -26.73 11.84 4.23
CA HIS A 217 -26.70 12.79 3.12
C HIS A 217 -25.40 13.62 3.12
N GLY A 218 -24.67 13.57 1.99
CA GLY A 218 -23.43 14.33 1.82
C GLY A 218 -22.25 13.83 2.66
N ALA A 219 -22.31 12.61 3.21
CA ALA A 219 -21.24 12.03 4.02
C ALA A 219 -19.91 11.98 3.27
N ASP A 220 -19.91 11.81 1.94
CA ASP A 220 -18.73 11.81 1.06
C ASP A 220 -17.94 13.15 1.06
N LYS A 221 -18.56 14.23 1.58
CA LYS A 221 -17.95 15.56 1.69
C LYS A 221 -17.51 15.90 3.11
N MET A 222 -17.80 15.05 4.06
CA MET A 222 -17.41 15.20 5.46
C MET A 222 -15.97 14.71 5.68
N ASN A 223 -15.35 15.22 6.73
CA ASN A 223 -14.16 14.56 7.27
C ASN A 223 -14.58 13.48 8.27
N GLN A 224 -13.67 12.60 8.63
CA GLN A 224 -13.94 11.45 9.49
C GLN A 224 -14.58 11.84 10.83
N SER A 225 -14.04 12.85 11.52
CA SER A 225 -14.61 13.32 12.80
C SER A 225 -16.01 13.92 12.63
N GLY A 226 -16.22 14.75 11.63
CA GLY A 226 -17.55 15.34 11.36
C GLY A 226 -18.60 14.31 11.00
N PHE A 227 -18.22 13.23 10.30
CA PHE A 227 -19.10 12.10 10.06
C PHE A 227 -19.47 11.36 11.35
N LEU A 228 -18.46 11.01 12.18
CA LEU A 228 -18.67 10.36 13.47
C LEU A 228 -19.56 11.21 14.40
N ASP A 229 -19.33 12.52 14.46
CA ASP A 229 -20.16 13.44 15.24
C ASP A 229 -21.61 13.44 14.73
N THR A 230 -21.82 13.39 13.41
CA THR A 230 -23.15 13.39 12.81
C THR A 230 -23.92 12.11 13.16
N ILE A 231 -23.33 10.94 13.00
CA ILE A 231 -24.02 9.67 13.31
C ILE A 231 -24.30 9.53 14.80
N ARG A 232 -23.40 10.01 15.67
CA ARG A 232 -23.59 10.03 17.11
C ARG A 232 -24.73 10.97 17.53
N ALA A 233 -24.75 12.17 16.97
CA ALA A 233 -25.81 13.12 17.21
C ALA A 233 -27.19 12.56 16.76
N MET A 234 -27.25 11.90 15.59
CA MET A 234 -28.48 11.23 15.13
C MET A 234 -28.92 10.14 16.11
N GLY A 235 -27.98 9.28 16.56
CA GLY A 235 -28.30 8.27 17.57
C GLY A 235 -28.87 8.89 18.85
N SER A 236 -28.25 9.94 19.35
CA SER A 236 -28.75 10.67 20.55
C SER A 236 -30.12 11.27 20.34
N ASP A 237 -30.39 11.89 19.17
CA ASP A 237 -31.68 12.51 18.86
C ASP A 237 -32.83 11.50 18.87
N TYR A 238 -32.58 10.27 18.40
CA TYR A 238 -33.53 9.17 18.34
C TYR A 238 -33.38 8.15 19.48
N LYS A 239 -32.67 8.51 20.55
CA LYS A 239 -32.50 7.69 21.76
C LYS A 239 -31.85 6.34 21.49
N VAL A 240 -31.05 6.24 20.45
CA VAL A 240 -30.23 5.05 20.19
C VAL A 240 -28.97 5.15 21.03
N GLU A 241 -28.71 4.19 21.86
CA GLU A 241 -27.51 4.14 22.68
C GLU A 241 -26.25 4.01 21.81
N ARG A 242 -25.15 4.56 22.28
CA ARG A 242 -23.88 4.57 21.51
C ARG A 242 -23.43 3.17 21.07
N LYS A 243 -23.62 2.18 21.91
CA LYS A 243 -23.29 0.78 21.65
C LYS A 243 -24.05 0.17 20.45
N ASN A 244 -25.24 0.69 20.19
CA ASN A 244 -26.11 0.25 19.09
C ASN A 244 -25.84 1.01 17.78
N ILE A 245 -24.74 1.78 17.71
CA ILE A 245 -24.31 2.53 16.52
C ILE A 245 -23.05 1.88 15.99
N ASN A 246 -23.14 1.24 14.84
CA ASN A 246 -22.02 0.57 14.18
C ASN A 246 -21.68 1.28 12.85
N GLU A 247 -20.58 2.00 12.86
CA GLU A 247 -20.07 2.69 11.69
C GLU A 247 -19.41 1.74 10.67
N ASN A 248 -19.64 2.00 9.40
CA ASN A 248 -18.98 1.23 8.34
C ASN A 248 -17.51 1.67 8.22
N ASN A 249 -16.60 0.88 8.77
CA ASN A 249 -15.16 1.14 8.74
C ASN A 249 -14.59 1.23 7.32
N TYR A 250 -15.14 0.50 6.34
CA TYR A 250 -14.72 0.61 4.93
C TYR A 250 -15.04 2.00 4.38
N PHE A 251 -16.24 2.52 4.66
CA PHE A 251 -16.63 3.87 4.28
C PHE A 251 -15.82 4.91 5.06
N LEU A 252 -15.72 4.77 6.37
CA LEU A 252 -14.99 5.68 7.26
C LEU A 252 -13.55 5.89 6.78
N ASN A 253 -12.87 4.83 6.36
CA ASN A 253 -11.50 4.87 5.83
C ASN A 253 -11.39 5.54 4.43
N THR A 254 -12.50 5.88 3.78
CA THR A 254 -12.48 6.69 2.54
C THR A 254 -12.60 8.19 2.81
N LEU A 255 -13.02 8.57 4.01
CA LEU A 255 -13.21 9.97 4.37
C LEU A 255 -11.88 10.66 4.70
N PRO A 256 -11.74 11.95 4.33
CA PRO A 256 -10.54 12.72 4.66
C PRO A 256 -10.39 12.95 6.16
N GLY A 257 -9.15 12.96 6.63
CA GLY A 257 -8.80 13.29 8.01
C GLY A 257 -8.48 12.09 8.89
N GLY A 258 -8.57 10.86 8.39
CA GLY A 258 -8.14 9.66 9.09
C GLY A 258 -6.61 9.53 9.11
N ASP A 259 -6.07 8.92 10.16
CA ASP A 259 -4.63 8.72 10.31
C ASP A 259 -4.05 7.83 9.20
N MET A 260 -4.79 6.81 8.78
CA MET A 260 -4.38 5.92 7.68
C MET A 260 -4.29 6.69 6.34
N GLU A 261 -5.27 7.54 6.02
CA GLU A 261 -5.23 8.38 4.82
C GLU A 261 -4.05 9.36 4.88
N ARG A 262 -3.83 10.00 6.03
CA ARG A 262 -2.72 10.93 6.24
C ARG A 262 -1.36 10.25 6.05
N GLN A 263 -1.16 9.05 6.58
CA GLN A 263 0.05 8.27 6.39
C GLN A 263 0.26 7.87 4.92
N GLN A 264 -0.78 7.39 4.23
CA GLN A 264 -0.73 7.06 2.81
C GLN A 264 -0.40 8.29 1.94
N ASN A 265 -1.03 9.44 2.22
CA ASN A 265 -0.76 10.69 1.51
C ASN A 265 0.67 11.16 1.71
N ILE A 266 1.22 11.10 2.94
CA ILE A 266 2.62 11.42 3.23
C ILE A 266 3.55 10.50 2.44
N MET A 267 3.30 9.21 2.43
CA MET A 267 4.10 8.23 1.68
C MET A 267 4.12 8.55 0.17
N VAL A 268 2.96 8.80 -0.44
CA VAL A 268 2.84 9.15 -1.86
C VAL A 268 3.58 10.45 -2.18
N ILE A 269 3.45 11.46 -1.33
CA ILE A 269 4.16 12.74 -1.48
C ILE A 269 5.69 12.53 -1.37
N CYS A 270 6.16 11.75 -0.42
CA CYS A 270 7.59 11.43 -0.28
C CYS A 270 8.15 10.73 -1.51
N VAL A 271 7.43 9.75 -2.06
CA VAL A 271 7.81 9.06 -3.30
C VAL A 271 7.84 10.03 -4.49
N ALA A 272 6.81 10.87 -4.64
CA ALA A 272 6.75 11.88 -5.70
C ALA A 272 7.92 12.88 -5.63
N ILE A 273 8.25 13.37 -4.42
CA ILE A 273 9.41 14.24 -4.20
C ILE A 273 10.71 13.50 -4.57
N GLY A 274 10.86 12.23 -4.21
CA GLY A 274 11.98 11.39 -4.59
C GLY A 274 12.15 11.29 -6.10
N ILE A 275 11.08 11.03 -6.84
CA ILE A 275 11.07 10.97 -8.30
C ILE A 275 11.45 12.32 -8.92
N LEU A 276 10.89 13.42 -8.43
CA LEU A 276 11.23 14.78 -8.88
C LEU A 276 12.71 15.11 -8.64
N PHE A 277 13.24 14.74 -7.47
CA PHE A 277 14.64 14.95 -7.14
C PHE A 277 15.58 14.21 -8.10
N VAL A 278 15.27 12.93 -8.38
CA VAL A 278 16.03 12.14 -9.37
C VAL A 278 15.94 12.77 -10.76
N SER A 279 14.75 13.17 -11.18
CA SER A 279 14.50 13.82 -12.46
C SER A 279 15.34 15.10 -12.61
N VAL A 280 15.38 15.95 -11.56
CA VAL A 280 16.24 17.14 -11.52
C VAL A 280 17.70 16.77 -11.75
N LEU A 281 18.23 15.75 -11.08
CA LEU A 281 19.64 15.36 -11.20
C LEU A 281 19.97 14.80 -12.58
N VAL A 282 19.09 14.00 -13.15
CA VAL A 282 19.31 13.40 -14.48
C VAL A 282 19.21 14.47 -15.57
N ILE A 283 18.17 15.28 -15.57
CA ILE A 283 18.00 16.38 -16.53
C ILE A 283 19.17 17.37 -16.40
N TYR A 284 19.58 17.71 -15.18
CA TYR A 284 20.78 18.52 -14.92
C TYR A 284 22.03 17.90 -15.55
N SER A 285 22.25 16.59 -15.35
CA SER A 285 23.42 15.87 -15.89
C SER A 285 23.47 15.94 -17.42
N VAL A 286 22.33 15.71 -18.06
CA VAL A 286 22.20 15.73 -19.54
C VAL A 286 22.42 17.14 -20.08
N PHE A 287 21.79 18.16 -19.50
CA PHE A 287 22.01 19.55 -19.93
C PHE A 287 23.40 20.06 -19.62
N TYR A 288 24.02 19.66 -18.50
CA TYR A 288 25.39 19.98 -18.19
C TYR A 288 26.34 19.46 -19.27
N LEU A 289 26.20 18.19 -19.66
CA LEU A 289 27.00 17.59 -20.73
C LEU A 289 26.76 18.28 -22.08
N ALA A 290 25.51 18.57 -22.39
CA ALA A 290 25.12 19.26 -23.63
C ALA A 290 25.74 20.68 -23.74
N VAL A 291 25.74 21.42 -22.63
CA VAL A 291 26.31 22.77 -22.55
C VAL A 291 27.84 22.74 -22.62
N VAL A 292 28.49 21.84 -21.87
CA VAL A 292 29.96 21.70 -21.86
C VAL A 292 30.46 21.32 -23.26
N GLY A 293 29.75 20.45 -23.98
CA GLY A 293 30.10 20.08 -25.37
C GLY A 293 29.98 21.23 -26.38
N ARG A 294 29.31 22.33 -26.04
CA ARG A 294 29.07 23.49 -26.94
C ARG A 294 29.72 24.77 -26.44
N ILE A 295 30.63 24.71 -25.53
CA ILE A 295 31.30 25.88 -24.96
C ILE A 295 31.96 26.75 -26.03
N GLN A 296 32.58 26.15 -27.05
CA GLN A 296 33.19 26.88 -28.19
C GLN A 296 32.12 27.65 -28.99
N GLN A 297 30.97 27.05 -29.27
CA GLN A 297 29.85 27.73 -29.97
C GLN A 297 29.31 28.91 -29.17
N PHE A 298 29.14 28.75 -27.83
CA PHE A 298 28.74 29.88 -27.00
C PHE A 298 29.80 30.99 -26.93
N GLY A 299 31.10 30.63 -27.00
CA GLY A 299 32.19 31.59 -27.15
C GLY A 299 32.08 32.37 -28.44
N GLN A 300 31.84 31.70 -29.57
CA GLN A 300 31.65 32.33 -30.87
C GLN A 300 30.42 33.27 -30.90
N LEU A 301 29.30 32.85 -30.31
CA LEU A 301 28.11 33.71 -30.18
C LEU A 301 28.39 34.96 -29.34
N ARG A 302 29.30 34.88 -28.36
CA ARG A 302 29.74 36.05 -27.60
C ARG A 302 30.66 36.97 -28.36
N THR A 303 31.50 36.46 -29.30
CA THR A 303 32.32 37.34 -30.18
C THR A 303 31.44 38.13 -31.11
N ILE A 304 30.32 37.63 -31.53
CA ILE A 304 29.32 38.31 -32.41
C ILE A 304 28.43 39.29 -31.60
N GLY A 305 28.59 39.36 -30.26
CA GLY A 305 27.92 40.35 -29.40
C GLY A 305 26.78 39.85 -28.54
N MET A 306 26.53 38.53 -28.45
CA MET A 306 25.51 38.01 -27.52
C MET A 306 25.87 38.27 -26.07
N THR A 307 24.89 38.80 -25.30
CA THR A 307 25.04 39.07 -23.87
C THR A 307 24.88 37.79 -23.02
N LYS A 308 25.42 37.83 -21.77
CA LYS A 308 25.25 36.75 -20.81
C LYS A 308 23.77 36.40 -20.56
N LYS A 309 22.88 37.43 -20.54
CA LYS A 309 21.44 37.25 -20.35
C LYS A 309 20.80 36.52 -21.53
N GLN A 310 21.19 36.85 -22.75
CA GLN A 310 20.68 36.21 -23.96
C GLN A 310 21.09 34.73 -24.08
N ILE A 311 22.34 34.38 -23.73
CA ILE A 311 22.79 32.97 -23.69
C ILE A 311 22.02 32.17 -22.66
N ARG A 312 21.82 32.73 -21.42
CA ARG A 312 20.99 32.06 -20.42
C ARG A 312 19.54 31.86 -20.88
N ARG A 313 18.97 32.85 -21.55
CA ARG A 313 17.61 32.79 -22.11
C ARG A 313 17.52 31.76 -23.24
N MET A 314 18.54 31.69 -24.11
CA MET A 314 18.64 30.71 -25.19
C MET A 314 18.63 29.27 -24.65
N VAL A 315 19.47 28.96 -23.64
CA VAL A 315 19.54 27.62 -23.04
C VAL A 315 18.23 27.27 -22.35
N ARG A 316 17.55 28.24 -21.71
CA ARG A 316 16.21 28.01 -21.13
C ARG A 316 15.15 27.73 -22.20
N TYR A 317 15.19 28.46 -23.31
CA TYR A 317 14.28 28.25 -24.42
C TYR A 317 14.51 26.90 -25.11
N GLU A 318 15.76 26.45 -25.24
CA GLU A 318 16.06 25.07 -25.70
C GLU A 318 15.35 24.03 -24.79
N GLY A 319 15.44 24.21 -23.46
CA GLY A 319 14.73 23.33 -22.52
C GLY A 319 13.21 23.34 -22.71
N LEU A 320 12.59 24.50 -22.82
CA LEU A 320 11.14 24.61 -23.03
C LEU A 320 10.67 24.01 -24.36
N VAL A 321 11.47 24.17 -25.44
CA VAL A 321 11.18 23.53 -26.73
C VAL A 321 11.25 22.00 -26.63
N LEU A 322 12.16 21.47 -25.80
CA LEU A 322 12.23 20.03 -25.59
C LEU A 322 11.08 19.53 -24.70
N CYS A 323 10.65 20.34 -23.71
CA CYS A 323 9.44 20.06 -22.89
C CYS A 323 8.18 19.98 -23.74
N SER A 324 8.02 20.85 -24.75
CA SER A 324 6.81 20.86 -25.60
C SER A 324 6.59 19.56 -26.38
N VAL A 325 7.62 18.72 -26.52
CA VAL A 325 7.54 17.39 -27.11
C VAL A 325 7.54 16.29 -26.03
N GLY A 326 8.45 16.40 -25.06
CA GLY A 326 8.63 15.38 -24.02
C GLY A 326 7.45 15.24 -23.06
N ILE A 327 6.85 16.36 -22.65
CA ILE A 327 5.74 16.34 -21.70
C ILE A 327 4.48 15.69 -22.32
N PRO A 328 3.98 16.10 -23.50
CA PRO A 328 2.83 15.43 -24.09
C PRO A 328 3.03 13.92 -24.32
N ALA A 329 4.22 13.54 -24.78
CA ALA A 329 4.55 12.12 -24.96
C ALA A 329 4.54 11.37 -23.61
N GLY A 330 5.07 11.99 -22.56
CA GLY A 330 5.07 11.42 -21.21
C GLY A 330 3.68 11.28 -20.60
N LEU A 331 2.82 12.27 -20.78
CA LEU A 331 1.43 12.23 -20.35
C LEU A 331 0.67 11.09 -21.06
N LEU A 332 0.84 10.95 -22.39
CA LEU A 332 0.20 9.89 -23.15
C LEU A 332 0.65 8.51 -22.68
N ILE A 333 1.96 8.27 -22.58
CA ILE A 333 2.50 6.98 -22.13
C ILE A 333 2.07 6.69 -20.70
N GLY A 334 2.21 7.66 -19.79
CA GLY A 334 1.86 7.49 -18.37
C GLY A 334 0.38 7.22 -18.18
N SER A 335 -0.50 7.92 -18.88
CA SER A 335 -1.96 7.69 -18.80
C SER A 335 -2.34 6.31 -19.36
N THR A 336 -1.75 5.92 -20.51
CA THR A 336 -2.01 4.62 -21.12
C THR A 336 -1.57 3.48 -20.21
N VAL A 337 -0.35 3.55 -19.67
CA VAL A 337 0.18 2.52 -18.75
C VAL A 337 -0.67 2.42 -17.49
N SER A 338 -1.05 3.57 -16.89
CA SER A 338 -1.92 3.58 -15.71
C SER A 338 -3.29 2.97 -15.98
N TYR A 339 -3.88 3.23 -17.15
CA TYR A 339 -5.15 2.62 -17.56
C TYR A 339 -5.05 1.09 -17.61
N PHE A 340 -3.98 0.53 -18.18
CA PHE A 340 -3.80 -0.92 -18.27
C PHE A 340 -3.52 -1.56 -16.90
N ILE A 341 -2.86 -0.85 -15.97
CA ILE A 341 -2.59 -1.38 -14.63
C ILE A 341 -3.88 -1.47 -13.80
N LYS A 342 -4.72 -0.42 -13.83
CA LYS A 342 -5.92 -0.34 -12.99
C LYS A 342 -7.10 0.32 -13.74
N PRO A 343 -7.77 -0.40 -14.65
CA PRO A 343 -8.84 0.17 -15.47
C PRO A 343 -10.09 0.51 -14.65
N ALA A 344 -10.43 -0.29 -13.61
CA ALA A 344 -11.65 -0.14 -12.83
C ALA A 344 -11.78 1.22 -12.12
N GLY A 345 -10.67 1.75 -11.60
CA GLY A 345 -10.65 3.05 -10.90
C GLY A 345 -10.26 4.23 -11.80
N TRP A 346 -10.00 4.01 -13.08
CA TRP A 346 -9.53 5.08 -13.97
C TRP A 346 -10.59 6.13 -14.28
N SER A 347 -10.19 7.42 -14.28
CA SER A 347 -11.10 8.56 -14.49
C SER A 347 -10.44 9.65 -15.35
N TRP A 348 -11.16 10.13 -16.38
CA TRP A 348 -10.73 11.27 -17.19
C TRP A 348 -10.51 12.54 -16.36
N LYS A 349 -11.36 12.79 -15.36
CA LYS A 349 -11.24 13.94 -14.45
C LYS A 349 -9.90 13.92 -13.70
N ASN A 350 -9.56 12.79 -13.10
CA ASN A 350 -8.30 12.61 -12.38
C ASN A 350 -7.09 12.71 -13.33
N THR A 351 -7.20 12.14 -14.54
CA THR A 351 -6.15 12.20 -15.56
C THR A 351 -5.84 13.63 -15.96
N LEU A 352 -6.84 14.48 -16.17
CA LEU A 352 -6.64 15.88 -16.53
C LEU A 352 -6.09 16.71 -15.37
N LEU A 353 -6.62 16.51 -14.15
CA LEU A 353 -6.17 17.25 -12.96
C LEU A 353 -4.72 16.91 -12.61
N ILE A 354 -4.42 15.63 -12.50
CA ILE A 354 -3.07 15.14 -12.20
C ILE A 354 -2.11 15.51 -13.33
N GLY A 355 -2.55 15.37 -14.59
CA GLY A 355 -1.76 15.77 -15.75
C GLY A 355 -1.37 17.24 -15.69
N ALA A 356 -2.27 18.15 -15.32
CA ALA A 356 -1.96 19.55 -15.15
C ALA A 356 -0.91 19.79 -14.05
N CYS A 357 -1.06 19.13 -12.89
CA CYS A 357 -0.08 19.19 -11.79
C CYS A 357 1.31 18.67 -12.22
N VAL A 358 1.36 17.54 -12.93
CA VAL A 358 2.59 16.93 -13.42
C VAL A 358 3.29 17.83 -14.46
N VAL A 359 2.53 18.46 -15.36
CA VAL A 359 3.07 19.46 -16.31
C VAL A 359 3.78 20.59 -15.60
N VAL A 360 3.13 21.16 -14.59
CA VAL A 360 3.71 22.27 -13.80
C VAL A 360 4.96 21.81 -13.04
N ALA A 361 4.89 20.67 -12.37
CA ALA A 361 6.00 20.09 -11.62
C ALA A 361 7.21 19.80 -12.52
N ASP A 362 7.00 19.23 -13.71
CA ASP A 362 8.09 18.89 -14.63
C ASP A 362 8.70 20.13 -15.30
N ILE A 363 7.90 21.14 -15.66
CA ILE A 363 8.42 22.42 -16.15
C ILE A 363 9.32 23.07 -15.09
N ILE A 364 8.90 23.09 -13.83
CA ILE A 364 9.71 23.61 -12.72
C ILE A 364 11.00 22.79 -12.58
N THR A 365 10.90 21.47 -12.64
CA THR A 365 12.04 20.53 -12.59
C THR A 365 13.05 20.82 -13.67
N VAL A 366 12.61 20.96 -14.91
CA VAL A 366 13.47 21.28 -16.07
C VAL A 366 14.13 22.65 -15.88
N LEU A 367 13.38 23.67 -15.51
CA LEU A 367 13.92 25.03 -15.30
C LEU A 367 14.97 25.07 -14.18
N LEU A 368 14.73 24.35 -13.07
CA LEU A 368 15.71 24.22 -11.97
C LEU A 368 16.98 23.49 -12.44
N SER A 369 16.82 22.39 -13.19
CA SER A 369 17.89 21.57 -13.71
C SER A 369 18.81 22.35 -14.67
N ILE A 370 18.22 23.19 -15.51
CA ILE A 370 18.95 23.97 -16.52
C ILE A 370 19.64 25.20 -15.92
N ARG A 371 19.24 25.66 -14.74
CA ARG A 371 19.75 26.91 -14.14
C ARG A 371 21.28 26.97 -14.05
N LYS A 372 21.92 25.93 -13.49
CA LYS A 372 23.40 25.86 -13.38
C LYS A 372 24.09 25.69 -14.73
N PRO A 373 23.71 24.79 -15.65
CA PRO A 373 24.26 24.71 -17.00
C PRO A 373 24.17 26.01 -17.76
N ALA A 374 23.07 26.72 -17.72
CA ALA A 374 22.89 28.03 -18.36
C ALA A 374 23.83 29.12 -17.78
N LEU A 375 24.10 29.07 -16.47
CA LEU A 375 25.08 29.95 -15.85
C LEU A 375 26.49 29.65 -16.38
N ILE A 376 26.87 28.38 -16.47
CA ILE A 376 28.18 27.98 -17.04
C ILE A 376 28.32 28.45 -18.48
N ALA A 377 27.33 28.16 -19.33
CA ALA A 377 27.32 28.62 -20.72
C ALA A 377 27.56 30.12 -20.85
N SER A 378 26.98 30.91 -19.95
CA SER A 378 27.00 32.37 -20.00
C SER A 378 28.25 33.00 -19.38
N SER A 379 29.00 32.27 -18.53
CA SER A 379 30.14 32.81 -17.78
C SER A 379 31.46 32.77 -18.53
N ILE A 380 31.60 31.87 -19.52
CA ILE A 380 32.85 31.63 -20.25
C ILE A 380 33.18 32.80 -21.17
N SER A 381 34.42 33.28 -21.12
CA SER A 381 34.89 34.33 -22.04
C SER A 381 35.16 33.77 -23.45
N PRO A 382 35.12 34.61 -24.49
CA PRO A 382 35.46 34.16 -25.84
C PRO A 382 36.87 33.56 -25.98
N VAL A 383 37.82 34.11 -25.24
CA VAL A 383 39.24 33.65 -25.24
C VAL A 383 39.38 32.32 -24.49
N GLU A 384 38.64 32.14 -23.40
CA GLU A 384 38.59 30.84 -22.70
C GLU A 384 37.88 29.77 -23.53
N ALA A 385 36.84 30.14 -24.27
CA ALA A 385 36.10 29.22 -25.12
C ALA A 385 36.98 28.74 -26.32
N SER A 386 37.78 29.58 -26.91
CA SER A 386 38.72 29.19 -28.01
C SER A 386 39.83 28.23 -27.52
N LYS A 387 40.28 28.38 -26.27
CA LYS A 387 41.27 27.51 -25.63
C LYS A 387 40.70 26.29 -24.95
N PHE A 388 39.38 26.15 -24.93
CA PHE A 388 38.69 25.07 -24.23
C PHE A 388 38.86 23.73 -24.97
N SER A 389 39.75 22.90 -24.43
CA SER A 389 40.06 21.56 -24.98
C SER A 389 39.25 20.45 -24.33
N GLY A 390 38.12 20.80 -23.70
CA GLY A 390 37.24 19.81 -22.99
C GLY A 390 37.68 19.47 -21.57
N VAL A 391 38.74 20.13 -21.07
CA VAL A 391 39.30 19.88 -19.73
C VAL A 391 39.31 21.18 -18.92
N GLU A 392 38.71 21.17 -17.72
CA GLU A 392 38.86 22.24 -16.73
C GLU A 392 40.32 22.29 -16.25
N GLU A 393 41.13 23.18 -16.79
CA GLU A 393 42.38 23.58 -16.12
C GLU A 393 41.99 24.34 -14.84
N LYS A 394 42.26 23.75 -13.70
CA LYS A 394 42.20 24.45 -12.41
C LYS A 394 43.22 25.60 -12.48
N ARG A 395 42.74 26.85 -12.56
CA ARG A 395 43.57 28.00 -12.18
C ARG A 395 44.03 27.77 -10.75
N LYS A 396 45.29 27.28 -10.58
CA LYS A 396 45.97 27.35 -9.31
C LYS A 396 46.10 28.82 -8.98
N LYS A 397 45.41 29.32 -7.95
CA LYS A 397 45.82 30.55 -7.26
C LYS A 397 47.29 30.36 -6.92
N LYS A 398 48.16 31.22 -7.49
CA LYS A 398 49.55 31.33 -7.09
C LYS A 398 49.54 31.73 -5.60
N GLN A 399 49.64 30.78 -4.70
CA GLN A 399 50.23 30.97 -3.41
C GLN A 399 51.68 30.47 -3.54
N SER A 400 52.59 31.41 -3.55
CA SER A 400 54.03 31.25 -3.32
C SER A 400 54.19 30.39 -2.06
N GLN A 401 54.50 29.13 -2.24
CA GLN A 401 55.11 28.30 -1.21
C GLN A 401 56.22 27.49 -1.85
N THR A 402 57.39 27.70 -1.30
CA THR A 402 58.66 27.05 -1.53
C THR A 402 58.54 25.59 -1.91
N VAL A 403 58.93 25.29 -3.13
CA VAL A 403 59.03 23.93 -3.67
C VAL A 403 60.15 23.21 -2.95
N LYS A 404 59.84 22.32 -2.04
CA LYS A 404 60.74 21.25 -1.64
C LYS A 404 60.90 20.29 -2.82
N PRO A 405 62.12 19.98 -3.29
CA PRO A 405 62.33 19.03 -4.36
C PRO A 405 61.91 17.63 -3.86
N ARG A 406 60.75 17.12 -4.31
CA ARG A 406 60.46 15.71 -4.20
C ARG A 406 61.40 14.96 -5.13
N THR A 407 62.33 14.24 -4.55
CA THR A 407 63.14 13.21 -5.22
C THR A 407 62.28 12.38 -6.13
N ALA A 408 62.42 12.59 -7.43
CA ALA A 408 61.80 11.83 -8.49
C ALA A 408 62.46 10.43 -8.55
N GLY A 409 62.04 9.54 -7.64
CA GLY A 409 62.36 8.12 -7.70
C GLY A 409 61.63 7.45 -8.86
N LYS A 410 62.37 7.13 -9.90
CA LYS A 410 62.13 6.06 -10.90
C LYS A 410 60.75 5.39 -10.95
N LYS A 411 59.81 5.90 -11.78
CA LYS A 411 58.78 5.13 -12.43
C LYS A 411 58.68 5.46 -13.92
N LEU A 412 59.75 5.25 -14.65
CA LEU A 412 59.89 5.65 -16.07
C LEU A 412 59.35 4.60 -17.08
N TYR A 413 58.90 3.45 -16.66
CA TYR A 413 58.33 2.40 -17.55
C TYR A 413 57.04 1.77 -17.00
N ARG A 414 55.99 2.57 -16.88
CA ARG A 414 54.63 2.00 -16.77
C ARG A 414 54.08 1.80 -18.18
N LYS A 415 53.94 0.53 -18.64
CA LYS A 415 53.27 0.25 -19.92
C LYS A 415 51.94 0.98 -19.93
N ILE A 416 51.76 1.89 -20.87
CA ILE A 416 50.51 2.61 -21.08
C ILE A 416 49.54 1.63 -21.69
N THR A 417 48.62 1.09 -20.88
CA THR A 417 47.53 0.21 -21.33
C THR A 417 46.25 1.01 -21.56
N PRO A 418 45.31 0.55 -22.41
CA PRO A 418 44.01 1.21 -22.60
C PRO A 418 43.28 1.46 -21.28
N VAL A 419 43.34 0.52 -20.34
CA VAL A 419 42.73 0.61 -19.01
C VAL A 419 43.39 1.68 -18.15
N SER A 420 44.72 1.80 -18.19
CA SER A 420 45.45 2.85 -17.43
C SER A 420 45.14 4.26 -18.00
N MET A 421 44.94 4.38 -19.30
CA MET A 421 44.49 5.64 -19.94
C MET A 421 43.07 5.99 -19.55
N ALA A 422 42.15 5.03 -19.52
CA ALA A 422 40.79 5.22 -19.03
C ALA A 422 40.79 5.73 -17.58
N SER A 423 41.58 5.13 -16.68
CA SER A 423 41.71 5.58 -15.28
C SER A 423 42.30 7.00 -15.14
N MET A 424 43.30 7.33 -15.95
CA MET A 424 43.87 8.70 -15.97
C MET A 424 42.87 9.74 -16.47
N ASN A 425 42.06 9.42 -17.51
CA ASN A 425 41.02 10.28 -18.01
C ASN A 425 39.94 10.54 -16.97
N ARG A 426 39.57 9.51 -16.22
CA ARG A 426 38.61 9.63 -15.09
C ARG A 426 39.18 10.56 -14.00
N SER A 427 40.43 10.40 -13.62
CA SER A 427 41.04 11.21 -12.58
C SER A 427 41.17 12.69 -12.97
N ARG A 428 41.29 12.99 -14.27
CA ARG A 428 41.35 14.35 -14.83
C ARG A 428 39.98 15.06 -14.76
N ASN A 429 38.87 14.33 -14.86
CA ASN A 429 37.50 14.86 -14.91
C ASN A 429 36.65 14.41 -13.70
N LYS A 430 37.20 14.38 -12.48
CA LYS A 430 36.59 13.83 -11.26
C LYS A 430 35.15 14.31 -11.01
N LYS A 431 34.88 15.63 -11.10
CA LYS A 431 33.56 16.19 -10.84
C LYS A 431 32.47 15.65 -11.79
N LYS A 432 32.84 15.59 -13.10
CA LYS A 432 31.92 15.04 -14.13
C LYS A 432 31.66 13.56 -13.87
N THR A 433 32.71 12.78 -13.59
CA THR A 433 32.61 11.34 -13.34
C THR A 433 31.77 11.04 -12.11
N VAL A 434 32.01 11.75 -10.99
CA VAL A 434 31.22 11.57 -9.75
C VAL A 434 29.75 11.94 -9.97
N LEU A 435 29.48 13.08 -10.65
CA LEU A 435 28.11 13.48 -10.94
C LEU A 435 27.36 12.43 -11.77
N THR A 436 28.04 11.88 -12.79
CA THR A 436 27.47 10.80 -13.61
C THR A 436 27.22 9.52 -12.78
N MET A 437 28.19 9.11 -11.94
CA MET A 437 28.04 7.94 -11.08
C MET A 437 26.91 8.12 -10.08
N VAL A 438 26.75 9.29 -9.46
CA VAL A 438 25.67 9.59 -8.54
C VAL A 438 24.32 9.59 -9.27
N SER A 439 24.23 10.23 -10.43
CA SER A 439 22.99 10.27 -11.22
C SER A 439 22.54 8.88 -11.66
N LEU A 440 23.46 7.99 -12.02
CA LEU A 440 23.16 6.59 -12.35
C LEU A 440 22.84 5.78 -11.08
N GLY A 441 23.62 5.99 -9.99
CA GLY A 441 23.48 5.28 -8.74
C GLY A 441 22.14 5.50 -8.05
N ILE A 442 21.58 6.71 -8.14
CA ILE A 442 20.25 7.00 -7.57
C ILE A 442 19.16 6.19 -8.30
N GLY A 443 19.24 6.03 -9.61
CA GLY A 443 18.35 5.12 -10.34
C GLY A 443 18.47 3.67 -9.83
N GLY A 444 19.70 3.21 -9.59
CA GLY A 444 19.95 1.91 -8.98
C GLY A 444 19.40 1.77 -7.55
N VAL A 445 19.47 2.84 -6.74
CA VAL A 445 18.90 2.86 -5.37
C VAL A 445 17.38 2.73 -5.41
N LEU A 446 16.69 3.46 -6.29
CA LEU A 446 15.23 3.33 -6.46
C LEU A 446 14.83 1.93 -6.94
N TYR A 447 15.61 1.37 -7.88
CA TYR A 447 15.40 0.00 -8.31
C TYR A 447 15.53 -0.99 -7.15
N MET A 448 16.58 -0.83 -6.32
CA MET A 448 16.78 -1.67 -5.14
C MET A 448 15.66 -1.52 -4.12
N LEU A 449 15.12 -0.32 -3.91
CA LEU A 449 13.96 -0.12 -3.02
C LEU A 449 12.75 -0.93 -3.50
N ALA A 450 12.42 -0.88 -4.80
CA ALA A 450 11.33 -1.66 -5.36
C ALA A 450 11.61 -3.17 -5.27
N ALA A 451 12.87 -3.59 -5.51
CA ALA A 451 13.29 -4.98 -5.38
C ALA A 451 13.22 -5.49 -3.92
N PHE A 452 13.63 -4.66 -2.95
CA PHE A 452 13.49 -4.99 -1.53
C PHE A 452 12.03 -5.14 -1.13
N PHE A 453 11.15 -4.22 -1.55
CA PHE A 453 9.73 -4.31 -1.26
C PHE A 453 9.14 -5.63 -1.74
N THR A 454 9.43 -6.02 -2.99
CA THR A 454 8.92 -7.28 -3.58
C THR A 454 9.39 -8.53 -2.85
N ILE A 455 10.65 -8.55 -2.33
CA ILE A 455 11.22 -9.74 -1.67
C ILE A 455 10.99 -9.73 -0.15
N ALA A 456 10.86 -8.55 0.45
CA ALA A 456 10.67 -8.42 1.90
C ALA A 456 9.26 -8.85 2.34
N THR A 457 8.26 -8.81 1.45
CA THR A 457 6.89 -9.26 1.74
C THR A 457 6.85 -10.78 1.71
N ASP A 458 6.80 -11.39 2.89
CA ASP A 458 6.58 -12.81 3.06
C ASP A 458 5.09 -13.08 3.25
N LEU A 459 4.46 -13.68 2.24
CA LEU A 459 3.01 -13.95 2.26
C LEU A 459 2.65 -15.07 3.23
N GLU A 460 3.53 -16.04 3.43
CA GLU A 460 3.30 -17.09 4.40
C GLU A 460 3.36 -16.51 5.82
N GLU A 461 4.33 -15.65 6.10
CA GLU A 461 4.43 -14.99 7.40
C GLU A 461 3.33 -13.93 7.61
N TYR A 462 2.87 -13.27 6.54
CA TYR A 462 1.65 -12.45 6.57
C TYR A 462 0.44 -13.28 7.01
N ALA A 463 0.28 -14.48 6.47
CA ALA A 463 -0.80 -15.38 6.84
C ALA A 463 -0.62 -15.96 8.26
N ARG A 464 0.62 -16.16 8.72
CA ARG A 464 0.96 -16.67 10.06
C ARG A 464 0.83 -15.61 11.15
N GLN A 465 -0.20 -14.77 11.09
CA GLN A 465 -0.56 -13.82 12.16
C GLN A 465 -1.70 -14.39 13.03
N GLY A 466 -1.80 -13.88 14.26
CA GLY A 466 -2.83 -14.33 15.20
C GLY A 466 -2.71 -15.84 15.45
N SER A 467 -3.84 -16.53 15.41
CA SER A 467 -3.95 -17.97 15.68
C SER A 467 -3.14 -18.83 14.73
N TYR A 468 -3.00 -18.41 13.47
CA TYR A 468 -2.21 -19.15 12.47
C TYR A 468 -0.69 -19.17 12.73
N LYS A 469 -0.20 -18.39 13.69
CA LYS A 469 1.17 -18.49 14.19
C LYS A 469 1.48 -19.85 14.83
N TYR A 470 0.46 -20.52 15.33
CA TYR A 470 0.56 -21.74 16.11
C TYR A 470 0.14 -23.01 15.37
N GLY A 471 -0.55 -22.88 14.23
CA GLY A 471 -0.95 -24.01 13.40
C GLY A 471 -1.55 -23.60 12.07
N GLU A 472 -1.79 -24.56 11.19
CA GLU A 472 -2.27 -24.37 9.83
C GLU A 472 -3.81 -24.29 9.74
N PHE A 473 -4.51 -24.88 10.72
CA PHE A 473 -5.97 -24.86 10.79
C PHE A 473 -6.44 -24.25 12.10
N VAL A 474 -7.45 -23.41 12.01
CA VAL A 474 -8.07 -22.76 13.18
C VAL A 474 -9.55 -23.05 13.15
N ILE A 475 -10.01 -23.79 14.15
CA ILE A 475 -11.39 -24.20 14.34
C ILE A 475 -11.97 -23.37 15.46
N ASN A 476 -13.01 -22.59 15.19
CA ASN A 476 -13.64 -21.66 16.13
C ASN A 476 -15.10 -22.00 16.34
N LEU A 477 -15.64 -21.63 17.51
CA LEU A 477 -17.08 -21.54 17.69
C LEU A 477 -17.65 -20.53 16.68
N SER A 478 -18.80 -20.85 16.10
CA SER A 478 -19.44 -20.04 15.08
C SER A 478 -19.86 -18.68 15.63
N TYR A 479 -19.25 -17.62 15.09
CA TYR A 479 -19.65 -16.24 15.40
C TYR A 479 -21.11 -15.97 15.04
N ASN A 480 -21.57 -16.49 13.90
CA ASN A 480 -22.93 -16.27 13.42
C ASN A 480 -24.01 -16.86 14.36
N LEU A 481 -23.69 -18.00 15.00
CA LEU A 481 -24.56 -18.56 16.03
C LEU A 481 -24.51 -17.72 17.32
N ALA A 482 -23.34 -17.34 17.76
CA ALA A 482 -23.18 -16.53 18.97
C ALA A 482 -23.87 -15.16 18.83
N GLU A 483 -23.76 -14.50 17.66
CA GLU A 483 -24.37 -13.19 17.40
C GLU A 483 -25.90 -13.20 17.56
N THR A 484 -26.53 -14.33 17.31
CA THR A 484 -27.98 -14.46 17.36
C THR A 484 -28.50 -15.21 18.58
N ALA A 485 -27.61 -15.72 19.44
CA ALA A 485 -27.96 -16.38 20.68
C ALA A 485 -28.23 -15.36 21.81
N ASP A 486 -29.08 -15.70 22.77
CA ASP A 486 -29.48 -14.79 23.87
C ASP A 486 -28.29 -14.41 24.76
N HIS A 487 -27.32 -15.35 24.97
CA HIS A 487 -26.13 -15.17 25.78
C HIS A 487 -24.83 -15.39 24.98
N GLY A 488 -24.87 -15.13 23.68
CA GLY A 488 -23.70 -15.16 22.83
C GLY A 488 -22.99 -16.51 22.77
N TYR A 489 -21.67 -16.49 22.88
CA TYR A 489 -20.87 -17.74 22.91
C TYR A 489 -21.21 -18.64 24.09
N THR A 490 -21.73 -18.12 25.20
CA THR A 490 -22.06 -18.91 26.38
C THR A 490 -23.12 -19.98 26.07
N ASP A 491 -24.12 -19.66 25.25
CA ASP A 491 -25.14 -20.62 24.85
C ASP A 491 -24.55 -21.81 24.06
N ILE A 492 -23.55 -21.56 23.23
CA ILE A 492 -22.82 -22.63 22.51
C ILE A 492 -21.94 -23.41 23.50
N GLN A 493 -21.29 -22.71 24.43
CA GLN A 493 -20.39 -23.31 25.43
C GLN A 493 -21.07 -24.19 26.45
N MET A 494 -22.39 -24.00 26.71
CA MET A 494 -23.17 -24.91 27.54
C MET A 494 -23.18 -26.36 27.04
N ASN A 495 -23.11 -26.53 25.72
CA ASN A 495 -22.96 -27.82 25.05
C ASN A 495 -21.76 -27.78 24.09
N ASN A 496 -20.61 -27.40 24.60
CA ASN A 496 -19.45 -27.03 23.82
C ASN A 496 -18.98 -28.15 22.89
N PRO A 497 -19.01 -27.94 21.56
CA PRO A 497 -18.54 -28.93 20.59
C PRO A 497 -17.02 -29.11 20.63
N ILE A 498 -16.24 -28.11 21.10
CA ILE A 498 -14.78 -28.25 21.30
C ILE A 498 -14.56 -28.97 22.63
N ASN A 499 -14.83 -30.27 22.66
CA ASN A 499 -14.70 -31.14 23.80
C ASN A 499 -13.61 -32.19 23.61
N GLU A 500 -13.41 -33.05 24.62
CA GLU A 500 -12.37 -34.09 24.56
C GLU A 500 -12.60 -35.11 23.43
N ASP A 501 -13.86 -35.42 23.07
CA ASP A 501 -14.17 -36.36 21.96
C ASP A 501 -13.69 -35.79 20.63
N LEU A 502 -13.99 -34.52 20.33
CA LEU A 502 -13.53 -33.85 19.14
C LEU A 502 -11.99 -33.75 19.12
N MET A 503 -11.37 -33.36 20.25
CA MET A 503 -9.91 -33.27 20.35
C MET A 503 -9.24 -34.60 20.07
N GLN A 504 -9.78 -35.71 20.57
CA GLN A 504 -9.25 -37.06 20.30
C GLN A 504 -9.42 -37.45 18.83
N LYS A 505 -10.57 -37.18 18.20
CA LYS A 505 -10.80 -37.42 16.78
C LYS A 505 -9.82 -36.64 15.92
N VAL A 506 -9.61 -35.35 16.20
CA VAL A 506 -8.65 -34.51 15.46
C VAL A 506 -7.21 -34.96 15.70
N GLN A 507 -6.83 -35.29 16.93
CA GLN A 507 -5.48 -35.77 17.24
C GLN A 507 -5.16 -37.14 16.61
N ALA A 508 -6.18 -37.95 16.31
CA ALA A 508 -6.00 -39.27 15.67
C ALA A 508 -5.76 -39.14 14.14
N ILE A 509 -5.96 -37.99 13.54
CA ILE A 509 -5.72 -37.75 12.10
C ILE A 509 -4.20 -37.85 11.82
N ASP A 510 -3.83 -38.69 10.85
CA ASP A 510 -2.43 -38.84 10.47
C ASP A 510 -1.87 -37.57 9.83
N GLY A 511 -0.87 -36.97 10.44
CA GLY A 511 -0.28 -35.68 10.05
C GLY A 511 -0.56 -34.56 11.04
N VAL A 512 -1.45 -34.75 12.03
CA VAL A 512 -1.62 -33.79 13.13
C VAL A 512 -0.48 -33.91 14.13
N GLU A 513 0.29 -32.84 14.30
CA GLU A 513 1.43 -32.78 15.24
C GLU A 513 1.00 -32.34 16.63
N LYS A 514 0.18 -31.31 16.73
CA LYS A 514 -0.19 -30.68 18.00
C LYS A 514 -1.52 -29.93 17.90
N ILE A 515 -2.29 -30.00 18.98
CA ILE A 515 -3.49 -29.17 19.17
C ILE A 515 -3.20 -28.16 20.28
N ARG A 516 -3.65 -26.93 20.09
CA ARG A 516 -3.67 -25.86 21.10
C ARG A 516 -5.10 -25.37 21.25
N ILE A 517 -5.57 -25.21 22.50
CA ILE A 517 -6.91 -24.71 22.80
C ILE A 517 -6.79 -23.28 23.33
N GLY A 518 -7.60 -22.40 22.78
CA GLY A 518 -7.86 -21.07 23.31
C GLY A 518 -9.18 -21.03 24.06
N GLN A 519 -9.18 -20.44 25.26
CA GLN A 519 -10.36 -20.34 26.13
C GLN A 519 -10.75 -18.88 26.31
N LYS A 520 -12.03 -18.60 26.32
CA LYS A 520 -12.59 -17.31 26.74
C LYS A 520 -14.04 -17.44 27.15
N ALA A 521 -14.48 -16.58 28.07
CA ALA A 521 -15.88 -16.46 28.49
C ALA A 521 -16.44 -15.11 28.00
N SER A 522 -17.69 -15.07 27.60
CA SER A 522 -18.39 -13.83 27.25
C SER A 522 -18.68 -13.01 28.50
N THR A 523 -18.58 -11.71 28.42
CA THR A 523 -18.95 -10.75 29.44
C THR A 523 -19.49 -9.46 28.84
N LYS A 524 -20.35 -8.79 29.59
CA LYS A 524 -20.79 -7.42 29.29
C LYS A 524 -20.27 -6.49 30.35
N TRP A 525 -20.01 -5.27 30.04
CA TRP A 525 -19.54 -4.27 30.99
C TRP A 525 -20.11 -2.89 30.70
N GLU A 526 -20.28 -2.09 31.72
CA GLU A 526 -21.07 -0.87 31.73
C GLU A 526 -20.65 0.12 30.62
N ALA A 527 -19.36 0.21 30.33
CA ALA A 527 -18.84 1.12 29.31
C ALA A 527 -19.20 0.72 27.88
N LYS A 528 -19.34 -0.60 27.59
CA LYS A 528 -19.77 -1.11 26.28
C LYS A 528 -21.29 -1.23 26.15
N GLY A 529 -22.00 -1.37 27.28
CA GLY A 529 -23.45 -1.52 27.31
C GLY A 529 -23.95 -2.95 27.10
N ASP A 530 -25.29 -3.13 27.00
CA ASP A 530 -25.93 -4.45 27.12
C ASP A 530 -25.85 -5.32 25.85
N ASN A 531 -25.59 -4.73 24.68
CA ASN A 531 -25.62 -5.45 23.39
C ASN A 531 -24.26 -5.75 22.81
N ASP A 532 -23.19 -5.28 23.43
CA ASP A 532 -21.83 -5.46 22.90
C ASP A 532 -21.02 -6.32 23.85
N GLU A 533 -20.88 -7.59 23.54
CA GLU A 533 -20.13 -8.55 24.34
C GLU A 533 -18.61 -8.28 24.22
N ASP A 534 -17.95 -8.45 25.33
CA ASP A 534 -16.50 -8.58 25.40
C ASP A 534 -16.17 -9.97 25.97
N SER A 535 -14.91 -10.21 26.26
CA SER A 535 -14.51 -11.51 26.78
C SER A 535 -13.58 -11.40 27.99
N MET A 536 -13.65 -12.44 28.79
CA MET A 536 -12.73 -12.73 29.91
C MET A 536 -11.83 -13.90 29.50
N ALA A 537 -10.55 -13.78 29.76
CA ALA A 537 -9.57 -14.85 29.65
C ALA A 537 -9.01 -15.21 31.04
N SER A 538 -8.44 -16.39 31.12
CA SER A 538 -7.75 -16.83 32.33
C SER A 538 -6.23 -16.81 32.16
N PHE A 539 -5.53 -16.77 33.29
CA PHE A 539 -4.11 -17.03 33.38
C PHE A 539 -3.80 -17.90 34.59
N THR A 540 -2.73 -18.68 34.48
CA THR A 540 -2.28 -19.59 35.51
C THR A 540 -1.25 -18.96 36.44
N ARG A 541 -1.03 -19.56 37.59
CA ARG A 541 0.03 -19.13 38.53
C ARG A 541 1.42 -19.09 37.87
N GLU A 542 1.71 -20.04 36.98
CA GLU A 542 3.00 -20.11 36.26
C GLU A 542 3.21 -18.97 35.31
N GLU A 543 2.14 -18.38 34.77
CA GLU A 543 2.17 -17.27 33.82
C GLU A 543 2.35 -15.90 34.53
N THR A 544 2.21 -15.83 35.87
CA THR A 544 2.27 -14.57 36.62
C THR A 544 3.55 -13.77 36.35
N ASP A 545 4.71 -14.42 36.37
CA ASP A 545 5.99 -13.77 36.13
C ASP A 545 6.07 -13.21 34.69
N LYS A 546 5.54 -13.96 33.74
CA LYS A 546 5.54 -13.54 32.33
C LYS A 546 4.61 -12.36 32.09
N LEU A 547 3.39 -12.41 32.61
CA LEU A 547 2.42 -11.33 32.53
C LEU A 547 2.92 -10.06 33.25
N SER A 548 3.62 -10.21 34.35
CA SER A 548 4.23 -9.08 35.07
C SER A 548 5.23 -8.31 34.20
N THR A 549 5.88 -8.95 33.24
CA THR A 549 6.76 -8.25 32.25
C THR A 549 6.01 -7.44 31.19
N MET A 550 4.71 -7.63 31.08
CA MET A 550 3.83 -6.99 30.10
C MET A 550 2.96 -5.89 30.72
N LEU A 551 3.08 -5.65 32.04
CA LEU A 551 2.35 -4.58 32.69
C LEU A 551 2.86 -3.21 32.25
N GLU A 552 1.93 -2.31 31.96
CA GLU A 552 2.16 -0.89 31.85
C GLU A 552 2.02 -0.20 33.22
N GLU A 553 1.00 -0.62 33.97
CA GLU A 553 0.72 -0.09 35.31
C GLU A 553 0.21 -1.18 36.22
N GLY A 554 0.42 -1.02 37.53
CA GLY A 554 -0.10 -1.91 38.56
C GLY A 554 0.84 -3.07 38.94
N SER A 555 0.27 -4.13 39.51
CA SER A 555 1.01 -5.32 39.92
C SER A 555 0.13 -6.56 39.88
N ILE A 556 0.73 -7.73 39.67
CA ILE A 556 0.03 -9.01 39.70
C ILE A 556 0.44 -9.74 40.96
N ASP A 557 -0.51 -9.90 41.90
CA ASP A 557 -0.39 -10.76 43.08
C ASP A 557 -1.46 -11.85 42.96
N TYR A 558 -1.05 -13.01 42.44
CA TYR A 558 -1.96 -14.12 42.17
C TYR A 558 -2.76 -14.53 43.41
N ASP A 559 -2.11 -14.62 44.59
CA ASP A 559 -2.77 -15.03 45.82
C ASP A 559 -3.81 -14.00 46.30
N THR A 560 -3.56 -12.71 46.06
CA THR A 560 -4.55 -11.68 46.36
C THR A 560 -5.69 -11.71 45.32
N MET A 561 -5.41 -11.98 44.07
CA MET A 561 -6.42 -12.08 43.03
C MET A 561 -7.34 -13.30 43.19
N LEU A 562 -6.88 -14.37 43.84
CA LEU A 562 -7.73 -15.52 44.18
C LEU A 562 -8.88 -15.19 45.15
N LYS A 563 -8.92 -13.98 45.75
CA LYS A 563 -10.11 -13.50 46.48
C LYS A 563 -11.28 -13.18 45.55
N GLY A 564 -11.01 -13.09 44.26
CA GLY A 564 -12.02 -12.89 43.21
C GLY A 564 -12.51 -11.44 43.08
N ASP A 565 -11.85 -10.46 43.71
CA ASP A 565 -12.30 -9.06 43.74
C ASP A 565 -11.47 -8.15 42.80
N SER A 566 -10.55 -8.71 42.01
CA SER A 566 -9.65 -7.94 41.18
C SER A 566 -9.46 -8.57 39.78
N VAL A 567 -9.14 -7.74 38.81
CA VAL A 567 -9.01 -8.11 37.41
C VAL A 567 -7.84 -7.36 36.76
N LEU A 568 -7.17 -7.98 35.80
CA LEU A 568 -6.27 -7.29 34.88
C LEU A 568 -7.04 -6.87 33.65
N ILE A 569 -6.71 -5.73 33.09
CA ILE A 569 -7.30 -5.23 31.83
C ILE A 569 -6.22 -5.05 30.79
N GLN A 570 -6.61 -5.18 29.54
CA GLN A 570 -5.78 -4.74 28.43
C GLN A 570 -6.00 -3.26 28.14
N TYR A 571 -4.91 -2.50 27.98
CA TYR A 571 -4.97 -1.10 27.57
C TYR A 571 -4.69 -0.96 26.09
N ASN A 572 -5.53 -0.15 25.43
CA ASN A 572 -5.35 0.24 24.05
C ASN A 572 -5.69 1.72 23.89
N GLU A 573 -4.73 2.53 23.45
CA GLU A 573 -4.93 3.97 23.18
C GLU A 573 -6.11 4.22 22.23
N VAL A 574 -6.33 3.32 21.27
CA VAL A 574 -7.44 3.39 20.33
C VAL A 574 -8.79 3.28 21.05
N GLN A 575 -8.92 2.43 22.06
CA GLN A 575 -10.14 2.31 22.86
C GLN A 575 -10.40 3.60 23.64
N GLN A 576 -9.36 4.21 24.18
CA GLN A 576 -9.50 5.49 24.87
C GLN A 576 -9.86 6.63 23.91
N GLU A 577 -9.20 6.74 22.77
CA GLU A 577 -9.46 7.80 21.81
C GLU A 577 -10.81 7.66 21.10
N VAL A 578 -11.18 6.43 20.69
CA VAL A 578 -12.39 6.18 19.92
C VAL A 578 -13.63 6.06 20.80
N PHE A 579 -13.52 5.36 21.95
CA PHE A 579 -14.66 5.04 22.80
C PHE A 579 -14.69 5.82 24.12
N GLY A 580 -13.62 6.53 24.45
CA GLY A 580 -13.49 7.26 25.71
C GLY A 580 -13.29 6.34 26.92
N TRP A 581 -12.86 5.07 26.72
CA TRP A 581 -12.65 4.11 27.77
C TRP A 581 -11.23 4.20 28.33
N GLY A 582 -11.09 4.68 29.54
CA GLY A 582 -9.82 4.71 30.25
C GLY A 582 -10.03 4.30 31.70
N TYR A 583 -9.50 3.15 32.10
CA TYR A 583 -9.43 2.73 33.49
C TYR A 583 -8.01 2.92 34.01
N GLN A 584 -7.94 3.28 35.29
CA GLN A 584 -6.67 3.36 36.02
C GLN A 584 -6.59 2.22 37.04
N VAL A 585 -5.39 1.91 37.49
CA VAL A 585 -5.21 0.92 38.57
C VAL A 585 -5.94 1.41 39.81
N GLY A 586 -6.78 0.56 40.41
CA GLY A 586 -7.63 0.87 41.52
C GLY A 586 -9.06 1.28 41.17
N ASP A 587 -9.35 1.56 39.92
CA ASP A 587 -10.71 1.81 39.46
C ASP A 587 -11.57 0.57 39.55
N LYS A 588 -12.87 0.78 39.62
CA LYS A 588 -13.85 -0.30 39.67
C LYS A 588 -14.50 -0.50 38.31
N VAL A 589 -14.58 -1.76 37.92
CA VAL A 589 -15.27 -2.19 36.69
C VAL A 589 -16.34 -3.21 37.04
N LYS A 590 -17.53 -2.97 36.54
CA LYS A 590 -18.67 -3.86 36.76
C LYS A 590 -18.81 -4.77 35.54
N LEU A 591 -18.69 -6.08 35.78
CA LEU A 591 -18.85 -7.10 34.76
C LEU A 591 -20.14 -7.87 35.00
N SER A 592 -20.85 -8.18 33.89
CA SER A 592 -21.98 -9.09 33.92
C SER A 592 -21.76 -10.22 32.93
N TRP A 593 -22.17 -11.43 33.31
CA TRP A 593 -22.01 -12.63 32.49
C TRP A 593 -23.13 -13.64 32.79
N TYR A 594 -23.35 -14.53 31.86
CA TYR A 594 -24.26 -15.66 32.08
C TYR A 594 -23.46 -16.89 32.48
N ASP A 595 -23.78 -17.49 33.66
CA ASP A 595 -23.05 -18.62 34.23
C ASP A 595 -23.56 -20.00 33.76
N GLY A 596 -24.41 -20.00 32.72
CA GLY A 596 -25.12 -21.19 32.22
C GLY A 596 -26.44 -21.46 32.93
N GLN A 597 -26.82 -20.69 33.95
CA GLN A 597 -28.07 -20.83 34.68
C GLN A 597 -28.77 -19.48 34.92
N THR A 598 -27.99 -18.49 35.32
CA THR A 598 -28.50 -17.15 35.65
C THR A 598 -27.52 -16.08 35.23
N GLU A 599 -28.05 -14.90 34.95
CA GLU A 599 -27.23 -13.68 34.82
C GLU A 599 -26.55 -13.36 36.15
N LYS A 600 -25.29 -13.10 36.12
CA LYS A 600 -24.44 -12.70 37.26
C LYS A 600 -23.83 -11.33 36.99
N GLU A 601 -23.55 -10.63 38.09
CA GLU A 601 -22.98 -9.31 38.06
C GLU A 601 -22.05 -9.14 39.24
N LYS A 602 -20.87 -8.60 39.03
CA LYS A 602 -19.89 -8.31 40.08
C LYS A 602 -19.03 -7.11 39.72
N GLU A 603 -18.67 -6.34 40.73
CA GLU A 603 -17.71 -5.25 40.64
C GLU A 603 -16.31 -5.75 40.96
N PHE A 604 -15.34 -5.49 40.08
CA PHE A 604 -13.93 -5.84 40.21
C PHE A 604 -13.10 -4.58 40.32
N THR A 605 -11.98 -4.67 41.07
CA THR A 605 -10.97 -3.61 41.10
C THR A 605 -9.87 -3.91 40.08
N VAL A 606 -9.50 -2.93 39.25
CA VAL A 606 -8.40 -3.06 38.31
C VAL A 606 -7.07 -3.16 39.07
N ALA A 607 -6.44 -4.32 39.03
CA ALA A 607 -5.18 -4.61 39.72
C ALA A 607 -3.96 -4.22 38.87
N GLY A 608 -4.09 -4.29 37.57
CA GLY A 608 -3.04 -3.94 36.63
C GLY A 608 -3.54 -3.80 35.18
N ILE A 609 -2.77 -3.09 34.41
CA ILE A 609 -3.04 -2.78 33.01
C ILE A 609 -1.93 -3.41 32.19
N LEU A 610 -2.29 -4.33 31.30
CA LEU A 610 -1.38 -5.02 30.40
C LEU A 610 -1.25 -4.26 29.06
N ASN A 611 -0.04 -4.20 28.51
CA ASN A 611 0.16 -3.76 27.14
C ASN A 611 -0.53 -4.74 26.17
N THR A 612 -1.50 -4.24 25.42
CA THR A 612 -2.31 -5.09 24.53
C THR A 612 -1.47 -5.83 23.50
N ASN A 613 -0.49 -5.16 22.89
CA ASN A 613 0.34 -5.79 21.87
C ASN A 613 1.20 -6.93 22.43
N ASP A 614 1.80 -6.71 23.59
CA ASP A 614 2.64 -7.73 24.25
C ASP A 614 1.79 -8.92 24.69
N TYR A 615 0.62 -8.66 25.29
CA TYR A 615 -0.27 -9.72 25.76
C TYR A 615 -0.86 -10.53 24.58
N VAL A 616 -1.38 -9.86 23.55
CA VAL A 616 -1.92 -10.54 22.36
C VAL A 616 -0.85 -11.35 21.63
N ASN A 617 0.36 -10.81 21.49
CA ASN A 617 1.48 -11.54 20.90
C ASN A 617 1.88 -12.80 21.72
N TYR A 618 1.67 -12.77 23.03
CA TYR A 618 1.94 -13.91 23.90
C TYR A 618 0.81 -14.93 23.93
N SER A 619 -0.43 -14.47 24.23
CA SER A 619 -1.58 -15.32 24.47
C SER A 619 -2.38 -15.65 23.22
N ASN A 620 -2.30 -14.80 22.18
CA ASN A 620 -3.21 -14.76 21.04
C ASN A 620 -4.66 -14.48 21.45
N ASN A 621 -4.88 -13.77 22.55
CA ASN A 621 -6.20 -13.51 23.10
C ASN A 621 -6.45 -12.00 23.22
N PHE A 622 -7.56 -11.55 22.63
CA PHE A 622 -8.02 -10.15 22.68
C PHE A 622 -9.01 -9.88 23.82
N SER A 623 -9.16 -10.79 24.78
CA SER A 623 -10.08 -10.59 25.90
C SER A 623 -9.73 -9.34 26.69
N ALA A 624 -10.73 -8.49 26.95
CA ALA A 624 -10.54 -7.23 27.67
C ALA A 624 -10.14 -7.44 29.13
N PHE A 625 -10.60 -8.53 29.74
CA PHE A 625 -10.43 -8.83 31.17
C PHE A 625 -9.70 -10.16 31.36
N ILE A 626 -8.73 -10.17 32.26
CA ILE A 626 -7.90 -11.35 32.53
C ILE A 626 -7.93 -11.64 34.01
N LEU A 627 -8.30 -12.87 34.38
CA LEU A 627 -8.50 -13.35 35.76
C LEU A 627 -7.70 -14.63 36.03
N PRO A 628 -7.40 -14.97 37.30
CA PRO A 628 -6.92 -16.30 37.61
C PRO A 628 -7.87 -17.39 37.12
N GLU A 629 -7.33 -18.53 36.65
CA GLU A 629 -8.16 -19.60 36.07
C GLU A 629 -9.19 -20.17 37.05
N GLU A 630 -8.85 -20.27 38.36
CA GLU A 630 -9.76 -20.75 39.38
C GLU A 630 -10.97 -19.81 39.56
N ILE A 631 -10.72 -18.49 39.47
CA ILE A 631 -11.80 -17.50 39.58
C ILE A 631 -12.71 -17.55 38.37
N LEU A 632 -12.15 -17.61 37.16
CA LEU A 632 -12.96 -17.70 35.95
C LEU A 632 -13.79 -19.00 35.92
N ALA A 633 -13.20 -20.11 36.36
CA ALA A 633 -13.91 -21.40 36.48
C ALA A 633 -15.06 -21.32 37.49
N GLU A 634 -14.84 -20.67 38.65
CA GLU A 634 -15.90 -20.45 39.65
C GLU A 634 -17.02 -19.57 39.07
N MET A 635 -16.68 -18.48 38.40
CA MET A 635 -17.63 -17.55 37.79
C MET A 635 -18.53 -18.23 36.76
N THR A 636 -18.00 -19.19 36.01
CA THR A 636 -18.69 -19.90 34.93
C THR A 636 -19.20 -21.29 35.30
N ASN A 637 -19.31 -21.60 36.62
CA ASN A 637 -19.74 -22.91 37.11
C ASN A 637 -18.94 -24.10 36.50
N GLY A 638 -17.67 -23.93 36.18
CA GLY A 638 -16.82 -24.95 35.55
C GLY A 638 -17.23 -25.33 34.14
N MET A 639 -17.94 -24.44 33.43
CA MET A 639 -18.31 -24.61 32.04
C MET A 639 -17.05 -24.80 31.17
N ASN A 640 -17.17 -25.57 30.09
CA ASN A 640 -16.13 -25.71 29.11
C ASN A 640 -16.00 -24.42 28.28
N LEU A 641 -14.98 -23.63 28.57
CA LEU A 641 -14.71 -22.31 27.93
C LEU A 641 -13.90 -22.40 26.64
N ASN A 642 -13.66 -23.59 26.06
CA ASN A 642 -12.97 -23.75 24.81
C ASN A 642 -13.69 -22.94 23.72
N HIS A 643 -12.95 -22.10 23.04
CA HIS A 643 -13.48 -21.20 22.03
C HIS A 643 -12.81 -21.40 20.67
N GLU A 644 -11.56 -21.75 20.71
CA GLU A 644 -10.70 -21.92 19.56
C GLU A 644 -9.87 -23.20 19.69
N MET A 645 -9.74 -23.97 18.62
CA MET A 645 -8.83 -25.11 18.53
C MET A 645 -7.89 -24.88 17.35
N ILE A 646 -6.60 -24.71 17.63
CA ILE A 646 -5.56 -24.51 16.63
C ILE A 646 -4.88 -25.85 16.40
N VAL A 647 -4.84 -26.28 15.16
CA VAL A 647 -4.27 -27.58 14.74
C VAL A 647 -2.99 -27.34 13.96
N LYS A 648 -1.89 -27.80 14.49
CA LYS A 648 -0.60 -27.81 13.81
C LYS A 648 -0.39 -29.15 13.11
N VAL A 649 0.03 -29.12 11.84
CA VAL A 649 0.16 -30.31 11.00
C VAL A 649 1.50 -30.37 10.27
N ASP A 650 1.87 -31.58 9.82
CA ASP A 650 2.95 -31.79 8.88
C ASP A 650 2.57 -31.13 7.52
N GLN A 651 3.32 -30.14 7.10
CA GLN A 651 3.07 -29.38 5.86
C GLN A 651 2.97 -30.29 4.62
N THR A 652 3.64 -31.46 4.63
CA THR A 652 3.58 -32.40 3.51
C THR A 652 2.22 -33.09 3.40
N LYS A 653 1.43 -33.12 4.47
CA LYS A 653 0.13 -33.78 4.58
C LYS A 653 -1.04 -32.78 4.71
N GLU A 654 -0.79 -31.48 4.68
CA GLU A 654 -1.77 -30.42 4.94
C GLU A 654 -3.08 -30.64 4.17
N SER A 655 -3.03 -30.88 2.86
CA SER A 655 -4.24 -31.07 2.04
C SER A 655 -5.01 -32.37 2.35
N GLU A 656 -4.35 -33.39 2.88
CA GLU A 656 -5.02 -34.64 3.28
C GLU A 656 -5.66 -34.46 4.65
N VAL A 657 -4.96 -33.77 5.57
CA VAL A 657 -5.50 -33.44 6.90
C VAL A 657 -6.70 -32.51 6.77
N GLU A 658 -6.67 -31.52 5.86
CA GLU A 658 -7.80 -30.62 5.59
C GLU A 658 -9.08 -31.40 5.25
N LYS A 659 -9.01 -32.36 4.32
CA LYS A 659 -10.18 -33.18 3.94
C LYS A 659 -10.71 -34.02 5.10
N GLN A 660 -9.80 -34.54 5.94
CA GLN A 660 -10.21 -35.34 7.10
C GLN A 660 -10.80 -34.46 8.21
N LEU A 661 -10.27 -33.24 8.39
CA LEU A 661 -10.86 -32.26 9.29
C LEU A 661 -12.25 -31.83 8.81
N ASP A 662 -12.43 -31.52 7.51
CA ASP A 662 -13.72 -31.19 6.94
C ASP A 662 -14.73 -32.30 7.20
N ALA A 663 -14.36 -33.56 6.94
CA ALA A 663 -15.23 -34.70 7.19
C ALA A 663 -15.59 -34.90 8.66
N VAL A 664 -14.67 -34.63 9.59
CA VAL A 664 -14.95 -34.67 11.03
C VAL A 664 -15.87 -33.53 11.45
N LEU A 665 -15.67 -32.33 10.87
CA LEU A 665 -16.43 -31.13 11.25
C LEU A 665 -17.82 -31.06 10.61
N GLU A 666 -18.14 -31.93 9.63
CA GLU A 666 -19.51 -32.07 9.11
C GLU A 666 -20.53 -32.41 10.22
N ASP A 667 -20.10 -33.14 11.25
CA ASP A 667 -20.93 -33.48 12.41
C ASP A 667 -21.03 -32.35 13.45
N TYR A 668 -20.33 -31.23 13.27
CA TYR A 668 -20.24 -30.11 14.24
C TYR A 668 -20.56 -28.74 13.62
N PRO A 669 -21.82 -28.46 13.31
CA PRO A 669 -22.21 -27.24 12.58
C PRO A 669 -21.97 -25.95 13.36
N ALA A 670 -21.86 -26.03 14.66
CA ALA A 670 -21.50 -24.90 15.51
C ALA A 670 -20.01 -24.51 15.44
N LEU A 671 -19.22 -25.19 14.59
CA LEU A 671 -17.82 -24.92 14.37
C LEU A 671 -17.55 -24.35 12.97
N THR A 672 -16.58 -23.49 12.88
CA THR A 672 -16.07 -22.98 11.61
C THR A 672 -14.56 -23.22 11.54
N MET A 673 -14.08 -23.70 10.41
CA MET A 673 -12.65 -23.88 10.18
C MET A 673 -12.15 -22.87 9.16
N GLY A 674 -11.04 -22.22 9.47
CA GLY A 674 -10.25 -21.42 8.54
C GLY A 674 -8.90 -22.09 8.31
N THR A 675 -8.31 -21.88 7.14
CA THR A 675 -7.01 -22.46 6.79
C THR A 675 -5.94 -21.38 6.56
N LEU A 676 -4.70 -21.68 6.93
CA LEU A 676 -3.56 -20.79 6.64
C LEU A 676 -3.46 -20.49 5.13
N ARG A 677 -3.78 -21.49 4.30
CA ARG A 677 -3.72 -21.37 2.84
C ARG A 677 -4.77 -20.38 2.29
N GLU A 678 -5.99 -20.36 2.86
CA GLU A 678 -7.00 -19.37 2.48
C GLU A 678 -6.54 -17.95 2.80
N ILE A 679 -6.01 -17.72 4.00
CA ILE A 679 -5.47 -16.41 4.40
C ILE A 679 -4.28 -15.99 3.51
N ALA A 680 -3.39 -16.95 3.20
CA ALA A 680 -2.28 -16.69 2.28
C ALA A 680 -2.75 -16.35 0.86
N ALA A 681 -3.78 -17.03 0.35
CA ALA A 681 -4.36 -16.77 -0.97
C ALA A 681 -5.08 -15.40 -1.03
N GLU A 682 -5.77 -15.02 0.03
CA GLU A 682 -6.34 -13.66 0.17
C GLU A 682 -5.24 -12.60 0.19
N GLY A 683 -4.17 -12.85 0.95
CA GLY A 683 -2.96 -12.03 0.96
C GLY A 683 -2.33 -11.93 -0.42
N GLU A 684 -2.14 -13.05 -1.12
CA GLU A 684 -1.58 -13.07 -2.47
C GLU A 684 -2.39 -12.20 -3.44
N SER A 685 -3.73 -12.32 -3.42
CA SER A 685 -4.60 -11.52 -4.27
C SER A 685 -4.49 -10.02 -3.96
N SER A 686 -4.38 -9.66 -2.70
CA SER A 686 -4.24 -8.28 -2.23
C SER A 686 -2.88 -7.68 -2.61
N PHE A 687 -1.81 -8.45 -2.46
CA PHE A 687 -0.45 -8.01 -2.80
C PHE A 687 -0.10 -8.14 -4.29
N ALA A 688 -0.80 -8.97 -5.08
CA ALA A 688 -0.51 -9.19 -6.50
C ALA A 688 -0.54 -7.89 -7.32
N ILE A 689 -1.52 -7.03 -7.07
CA ILE A 689 -1.63 -5.73 -7.74
C ILE A 689 -0.45 -4.83 -7.35
N LEU A 690 -0.14 -4.75 -6.06
CA LEU A 690 0.95 -3.92 -5.54
C LEU A 690 2.31 -4.40 -6.06
N ASN A 691 2.57 -5.71 -6.05
CA ASN A 691 3.77 -6.31 -6.62
C ASN A 691 3.89 -6.06 -8.12
N SER A 692 2.80 -6.17 -8.89
CA SER A 692 2.78 -5.87 -10.33
C SER A 692 3.18 -4.43 -10.61
N VAL A 693 2.70 -3.48 -9.79
CA VAL A 693 3.08 -2.07 -9.87
C VAL A 693 4.56 -1.87 -9.53
N MET A 694 5.07 -2.53 -8.48
CA MET A 694 6.49 -2.44 -8.09
C MET A 694 7.41 -3.03 -9.16
N ILE A 695 7.03 -4.13 -9.79
CA ILE A 695 7.75 -4.72 -10.93
C ILE A 695 7.73 -3.76 -12.12
N GLY A 696 6.57 -3.22 -12.48
CA GLY A 696 6.44 -2.23 -13.54
C GLY A 696 7.29 -0.98 -13.30
N LEU A 697 7.27 -0.46 -12.08
CA LEU A 697 8.12 0.65 -11.64
C LEU A 697 9.60 0.30 -11.75
N SER A 698 10.00 -0.90 -11.34
CA SER A 698 11.38 -1.39 -11.46
C SER A 698 11.85 -1.42 -12.91
N ILE A 699 11.07 -1.96 -13.81
CA ILE A 699 11.35 -2.00 -15.27
C ILE A 699 11.54 -0.57 -15.80
N PHE A 700 10.67 0.34 -15.38
CA PHE A 700 10.72 1.74 -15.82
C PHE A 700 11.98 2.45 -15.32
N ILE A 701 12.36 2.24 -14.07
CA ILE A 701 13.57 2.80 -13.46
C ILE A 701 14.84 2.24 -14.15
N VAL A 702 14.87 0.94 -14.46
CA VAL A 702 15.96 0.32 -15.21
C VAL A 702 16.08 0.93 -16.60
N ALA A 703 14.97 1.06 -17.32
CA ALA A 703 14.95 1.71 -18.64
C ALA A 703 15.48 3.15 -18.59
N PHE A 704 15.06 3.91 -17.57
CA PHE A 704 15.53 5.26 -17.30
C PHE A 704 17.05 5.32 -17.02
N SER A 705 17.57 4.42 -16.18
CA SER A 705 19.00 4.29 -15.90
C SER A 705 19.80 3.95 -17.14
N ILE A 706 19.32 3.03 -17.97
CA ILE A 706 19.95 2.66 -19.25
C ILE A 706 20.02 3.86 -20.18
N LEU A 707 18.92 4.57 -20.38
CA LEU A 707 18.88 5.75 -21.26
C LEU A 707 19.82 6.87 -20.79
N ASN A 708 19.87 7.10 -19.48
CA ASN A 708 20.82 8.05 -18.91
C ASN A 708 22.28 7.63 -19.16
N MET A 709 22.57 6.34 -19.04
CA MET A 709 23.89 5.78 -19.32
C MET A 709 24.25 5.87 -20.80
N LEU A 710 23.32 5.51 -21.71
CA LEU A 710 23.44 5.67 -23.16
C LEU A 710 23.80 7.11 -23.53
N ASN A 711 23.00 8.06 -23.03
CA ASN A 711 23.24 9.49 -23.27
C ASN A 711 24.62 9.94 -22.78
N THR A 712 25.04 9.50 -21.63
CA THR A 712 26.34 9.84 -21.04
C THR A 712 27.51 9.31 -21.89
N ILE A 713 27.46 8.03 -22.28
CA ILE A 713 28.52 7.39 -23.06
C ILE A 713 28.59 8.00 -24.46
N ILE A 714 27.45 8.15 -25.13
CA ILE A 714 27.38 8.72 -26.47
C ILE A 714 27.90 10.17 -26.48
N THR A 715 27.45 10.98 -25.51
CA THR A 715 27.90 12.37 -25.39
C THR A 715 29.40 12.45 -25.10
N ASN A 716 29.94 11.56 -24.24
CA ASN A 716 31.38 11.50 -23.97
C ASN A 716 32.20 11.15 -25.21
N ILE A 717 31.73 10.21 -26.00
CA ILE A 717 32.40 9.80 -27.25
C ILE A 717 32.36 10.94 -28.27
N LEU A 718 31.20 11.57 -28.49
CA LEU A 718 31.02 12.64 -29.45
C LEU A 718 31.84 13.91 -29.12
N THR A 719 31.86 14.31 -27.85
CA THR A 719 32.61 15.49 -27.38
C THR A 719 34.13 15.32 -27.45
N ARG A 720 34.60 14.08 -27.46
CA ARG A 720 36.05 13.75 -27.48
C ARG A 720 36.52 13.19 -28.84
N LYS A 721 35.69 13.30 -29.89
CA LYS A 721 35.98 12.78 -31.25
C LYS A 721 37.34 13.25 -31.73
N ARG A 722 37.67 14.54 -31.57
CA ARG A 722 38.93 15.16 -31.95
C ARG A 722 40.14 14.64 -31.13
N GLU A 723 39.97 14.43 -29.84
CA GLU A 723 40.97 13.81 -28.94
C GLU A 723 41.28 12.37 -29.42
N PHE A 724 40.26 11.60 -29.77
CA PHE A 724 40.46 10.25 -30.29
C PHE A 724 41.16 10.22 -31.64
N ALA A 725 40.85 11.17 -32.54
CA ALA A 725 41.55 11.30 -33.80
C ALA A 725 43.06 11.65 -33.58
N MET A 726 43.40 12.54 -32.65
CA MET A 726 44.77 12.84 -32.27
C MET A 726 45.52 11.63 -31.69
N LEU A 727 44.88 10.83 -30.84
CA LEU A 727 45.46 9.60 -30.28
C LEU A 727 45.73 8.57 -31.40
N GLN A 728 44.86 8.45 -32.39
CA GLN A 728 45.05 7.58 -33.54
C GLN A 728 46.16 8.09 -34.46
N SER A 729 46.34 9.41 -34.65
CA SER A 729 47.44 9.97 -35.43
C SER A 729 48.79 9.75 -34.78
N VAL A 730 48.85 9.61 -33.47
CA VAL A 730 50.08 9.27 -32.70
C VAL A 730 50.35 7.76 -32.64
N GLY A 731 49.48 6.93 -33.29
CA GLY A 731 49.73 5.50 -33.44
C GLY A 731 48.84 4.57 -32.58
N MET A 732 47.80 5.11 -31.91
CA MET A 732 46.84 4.27 -31.20
C MET A 732 45.97 3.50 -32.18
N THR A 733 45.90 2.17 -32.04
CA THR A 733 45.07 1.33 -32.92
C THR A 733 43.59 1.48 -32.53
N THR A 734 42.72 1.19 -33.51
CA THR A 734 41.24 1.22 -33.28
C THR A 734 40.82 0.22 -32.18
N LYS A 735 41.50 -0.93 -32.07
CA LYS A 735 41.25 -1.91 -31.00
C LYS A 735 41.60 -1.35 -29.61
N GLN A 736 42.72 -0.65 -29.49
CA GLN A 736 43.15 -0.02 -28.23
C GLN A 736 42.15 1.10 -27.82
N LEU A 737 41.71 1.92 -28.77
CA LEU A 737 40.70 2.94 -28.55
C LEU A 737 39.38 2.32 -28.07
N PHE A 738 38.98 1.24 -28.69
CA PHE A 738 37.78 0.48 -28.28
C PHE A 738 37.87 0.00 -26.82
N HIS A 739 38.95 -0.69 -26.47
CA HIS A 739 39.17 -1.17 -25.10
C HIS A 739 39.24 -0.02 -24.08
N MET A 740 39.78 1.12 -24.47
CA MET A 740 39.85 2.31 -23.60
C MET A 740 38.42 2.84 -23.32
N ILE A 741 37.59 2.98 -24.34
CA ILE A 741 36.20 3.47 -24.19
C ILE A 741 35.34 2.47 -23.41
N GLN A 742 35.51 1.17 -23.67
CA GLN A 742 34.84 0.13 -22.88
C GLN A 742 35.24 0.17 -21.41
N ALA A 743 36.56 0.31 -21.14
CA ALA A 743 37.04 0.41 -19.76
C ALA A 743 36.50 1.67 -19.05
N GLU A 744 36.38 2.81 -19.73
CA GLU A 744 35.73 4.01 -19.17
C GLU A 744 34.26 3.73 -18.83
N GLY A 745 33.50 3.08 -19.70
CA GLY A 745 32.11 2.72 -19.48
C GLY A 745 31.93 1.74 -18.32
N LEU A 746 32.70 0.65 -18.30
CA LEU A 746 32.66 -0.34 -17.22
C LEU A 746 33.08 0.23 -15.86
N MET A 747 34.04 1.18 -15.83
CA MET A 747 34.38 1.90 -14.59
C MET A 747 33.23 2.79 -14.08
N LEU A 748 32.42 3.37 -14.98
CA LEU A 748 31.22 4.11 -14.61
C LEU A 748 30.15 3.17 -14.05
N THR A 749 29.94 2.03 -14.69
CA THR A 749 29.04 0.96 -14.20
C THR A 749 29.48 0.45 -12.83
N ALA A 750 30.76 0.14 -12.64
CA ALA A 750 31.25 -0.31 -11.34
C ALA A 750 31.00 0.72 -10.23
N GLY A 751 31.24 2.02 -10.51
CA GLY A 751 30.92 3.09 -9.57
C GLY A 751 29.42 3.23 -9.30
N ASN A 752 28.57 3.05 -10.32
CA ASN A 752 27.11 2.98 -10.15
C ASN A 752 26.72 1.81 -9.25
N LEU A 753 27.22 0.60 -9.52
CA LEU A 753 26.89 -0.60 -8.74
C LEU A 753 27.33 -0.49 -7.27
N VAL A 754 28.49 0.13 -6.99
CA VAL A 754 28.92 0.38 -5.61
C VAL A 754 27.95 1.34 -4.89
N ILE A 755 27.52 2.41 -5.54
CA ILE A 755 26.53 3.34 -4.97
C ILE A 755 25.18 2.61 -4.76
N THR A 756 24.73 1.87 -5.76
CA THR A 756 23.50 1.08 -5.70
C THR A 756 23.55 0.07 -4.56
N LEU A 757 24.65 -0.66 -4.42
CA LEU A 757 24.81 -1.66 -3.37
C LEU A 757 24.78 -1.01 -1.98
N ILE A 758 25.59 0.00 -1.74
CA ILE A 758 25.71 0.61 -0.40
C ILE A 758 24.44 1.39 -0.03
N LEU A 759 24.06 2.35 -0.87
CA LEU A 759 22.90 3.22 -0.56
C LEU A 759 21.58 2.49 -0.78
N GLY A 760 21.48 1.61 -1.76
CA GLY A 760 20.30 0.81 -1.99
C GLY A 760 20.01 -0.16 -0.84
N THR A 761 21.05 -0.84 -0.34
CA THR A 761 20.92 -1.73 0.83
C THR A 761 20.53 -0.95 2.09
N ALA A 762 21.18 0.19 2.34
CA ALA A 762 20.85 1.04 3.49
C ALA A 762 19.39 1.57 3.41
N ALA A 763 18.96 2.00 2.22
CA ALA A 763 17.60 2.49 2.01
C ALA A 763 16.57 1.35 2.12
N GLY A 764 16.86 0.16 1.58
CA GLY A 764 16.01 -1.03 1.71
C GLY A 764 15.87 -1.49 3.15
N TYR A 765 16.95 -1.53 3.91
CA TYR A 765 16.91 -1.84 5.34
C TYR A 765 16.06 -0.82 6.12
N ALA A 766 16.27 0.47 5.86
CA ALA A 766 15.49 1.52 6.51
C ALA A 766 13.99 1.41 6.15
N MET A 767 13.67 1.10 4.89
CA MET A 767 12.28 0.89 4.44
C MET A 767 11.62 -0.26 5.21
N VAL A 768 12.27 -1.43 5.31
CA VAL A 768 11.74 -2.58 6.05
C VAL A 768 11.51 -2.22 7.52
N ARG A 769 12.48 -1.55 8.18
CA ARG A 769 12.31 -1.10 9.57
C ARG A 769 11.18 -0.11 9.77
N ILE A 770 10.99 0.80 8.82
CA ILE A 770 9.85 1.74 8.85
C ILE A 770 8.54 0.98 8.69
N MET A 771 8.45 0.02 7.78
CA MET A 771 7.25 -0.80 7.58
C MET A 771 6.93 -1.64 8.83
N GLN A 772 7.92 -2.25 9.46
CA GLN A 772 7.75 -2.97 10.74
C GLN A 772 7.23 -2.05 11.85
N TYR A 773 7.77 -0.82 11.95
CA TYR A 773 7.28 0.17 12.92
C TYR A 773 5.80 0.53 12.70
N PHE A 774 5.30 0.44 11.48
CA PHE A 774 3.88 0.64 11.12
C PHE A 774 3.05 -0.66 11.13
N GLY A 775 3.54 -1.73 11.76
CA GLY A 775 2.80 -2.98 11.96
C GLY A 775 2.94 -4.02 10.84
N ALA A 776 3.87 -3.84 9.90
CA ALA A 776 4.17 -4.86 8.89
C ALA A 776 5.28 -5.81 9.37
N ASP A 777 5.05 -6.52 10.47
CA ASP A 777 6.04 -7.42 11.09
C ASP A 777 6.42 -8.59 10.18
N TYR A 778 5.54 -8.96 9.26
CA TYR A 778 5.76 -9.97 8.22
C TYR A 778 6.77 -9.55 7.15
N MET A 779 7.28 -8.32 7.17
CA MET A 779 8.32 -7.88 6.24
C MET A 779 9.70 -8.12 6.83
N HIS A 780 10.47 -9.01 6.21
CA HIS A 780 11.84 -9.30 6.64
C HIS A 780 12.88 -8.80 5.65
N PHE A 781 14.02 -8.39 6.19
CA PHE A 781 15.12 -7.93 5.36
C PHE A 781 15.84 -9.11 4.69
N HIS A 782 15.54 -9.31 3.40
CA HIS A 782 16.26 -10.25 2.53
C HIS A 782 16.90 -9.51 1.37
N PHE A 783 18.20 -9.73 1.14
CA PHE A 783 18.90 -9.04 0.05
C PHE A 783 18.46 -9.62 -1.32
N PRO A 784 18.00 -8.79 -2.29
CA PRO A 784 17.48 -9.23 -3.58
C PRO A 784 18.60 -9.63 -4.56
N TRP A 785 19.34 -10.70 -4.30
CA TRP A 785 20.50 -11.13 -5.08
C TRP A 785 20.21 -11.27 -6.57
N LEU A 786 19.12 -11.94 -6.94
CA LEU A 786 18.77 -12.20 -8.34
C LEU A 786 18.50 -10.88 -9.09
N MET A 787 17.75 -9.98 -8.48
CA MET A 787 17.41 -8.68 -9.05
C MET A 787 18.64 -7.78 -9.14
N PHE A 788 19.49 -7.77 -8.11
CA PHE A 788 20.74 -7.02 -8.11
C PHE A 788 21.71 -7.51 -9.20
N PHE A 789 21.92 -8.81 -9.33
CA PHE A 789 22.75 -9.37 -10.40
C PHE A 789 22.16 -9.12 -11.79
N GLY A 790 20.84 -9.23 -11.96
CA GLY A 790 20.16 -8.86 -13.19
C GLY A 790 20.43 -7.40 -13.57
N TYR A 791 20.26 -6.47 -12.64
CA TYR A 791 20.58 -5.05 -12.85
C TYR A 791 22.06 -4.84 -13.19
N ALA A 792 22.99 -5.54 -12.49
CA ALA A 792 24.42 -5.44 -12.73
C ALA A 792 24.80 -5.90 -14.15
N VAL A 793 24.26 -7.03 -14.59
CA VAL A 793 24.48 -7.55 -15.95
C VAL A 793 23.94 -6.59 -17.00
N PHE A 794 22.70 -6.10 -16.84
CA PHE A 794 22.10 -5.15 -17.75
C PHE A 794 22.93 -3.87 -17.88
N THR A 795 23.31 -3.26 -16.75
CA THR A 795 24.11 -2.03 -16.75
C THR A 795 25.54 -2.23 -17.28
N ALA A 796 26.11 -3.44 -17.16
CA ALA A 796 27.44 -3.75 -17.72
C ALA A 796 27.40 -4.00 -19.24
N ILE A 797 26.31 -4.53 -19.79
CA ILE A 797 26.17 -4.78 -21.21
C ILE A 797 26.03 -3.47 -22.02
N VAL A 798 25.37 -2.47 -21.45
CA VAL A 798 25.11 -1.20 -22.15
C VAL A 798 26.39 -0.51 -22.66
N PRO A 799 27.44 -0.29 -21.85
CA PRO A 799 28.70 0.31 -22.37
C PRO A 799 29.35 -0.48 -23.49
N VAL A 800 29.28 -1.80 -23.41
CA VAL A 800 29.85 -2.71 -24.41
C VAL A 800 29.14 -2.57 -25.76
N ILE A 801 27.80 -2.57 -25.74
CA ILE A 801 26.99 -2.39 -26.96
C ILE A 801 27.24 -1.01 -27.58
N VAL A 802 27.12 0.05 -26.75
CA VAL A 802 27.24 1.44 -27.23
C VAL A 802 28.59 1.72 -27.82
N SER A 803 29.67 1.33 -27.14
CA SER A 803 31.02 1.53 -27.65
C SER A 803 31.23 0.75 -28.96
N SER A 804 30.67 -0.44 -29.09
CA SER A 804 30.72 -1.25 -30.30
C SER A 804 30.02 -0.58 -31.49
N VAL A 805 28.81 -0.08 -31.29
CA VAL A 805 28.02 0.59 -32.33
C VAL A 805 28.66 1.91 -32.78
N MET A 806 29.08 2.74 -31.82
CA MET A 806 29.66 4.06 -32.11
C MET A 806 30.98 3.95 -32.83
N LEU A 807 31.83 2.98 -32.50
CA LEU A 807 33.13 2.82 -33.17
C LEU A 807 32.99 2.22 -34.55
N ARG A 808 31.96 1.44 -34.84
CA ARG A 808 31.63 1.05 -36.23
C ARG A 808 31.30 2.26 -37.08
N GLY A 809 30.62 3.27 -36.51
CA GLY A 809 30.39 4.55 -37.18
C GLY A 809 31.68 5.30 -37.46
N PHE A 810 32.62 5.35 -36.51
CA PHE A 810 33.93 6.03 -36.71
C PHE A 810 34.84 5.36 -37.76
N ARG A 811 34.70 4.07 -38.04
CA ARG A 811 35.47 3.40 -39.10
C ARG A 811 35.09 3.86 -40.51
N LYS A 812 33.88 4.38 -40.70
CA LYS A 812 33.38 4.87 -41.99
C LYS A 812 33.82 6.30 -42.32
N GLU A 813 34.33 7.08 -41.34
CA GLU A 813 34.79 8.44 -41.52
C GLU A 813 36.31 8.49 -41.62
N ALA A 814 36.84 9.25 -42.63
CA ALA A 814 38.28 9.42 -42.81
C ALA A 814 38.90 10.16 -41.59
N LEU A 815 40.14 9.81 -41.24
CA LEU A 815 40.85 10.39 -40.06
C LEU A 815 40.98 11.93 -40.20
N VAL A 816 41.18 12.42 -41.42
CA VAL A 816 41.28 13.86 -41.75
C VAL A 816 40.00 14.61 -41.47
N ASP A 817 38.83 14.02 -41.75
CA ASP A 817 37.53 14.63 -41.53
C ASP A 817 37.16 14.69 -40.02
N ARG A 818 37.81 13.85 -39.21
CA ARG A 818 37.63 13.86 -37.73
C ARG A 818 38.50 14.89 -37.04
N LEU A 819 39.59 15.33 -37.68
CA LEU A 819 40.49 16.36 -37.17
C LEU A 819 40.00 17.79 -37.50
N ARG A 820 39.19 17.91 -38.56
CA ARG A 820 38.46 19.13 -38.87
C ARG A 820 37.29 19.34 -37.91
#